data_7e076fc3f8ac3984b8494824755d46ab
#
_entry.id   7e076fc3f8ac3984b8494824755d46ab
#
_cell.length_a   1.000
_cell.length_b   1.000
_cell.length_c   1.000
_cell.angle_alpha   90.00
_cell.angle_beta   90.00
_cell.angle_gamma   90.00
#
_symmetry.space_group_name_H-M   'P 1'
#
loop_
_entity.id
_entity.type
_entity.pdbx_description
1 polymer ?
#
loop_
_entity_poly.entity_id
_entity_poly.type
_entity_poly.pdbx_seq_one_letter_code
_entity_poly.pdbx_strand_id
1 'polypeptide(L)'
;MKNLARVRHLILILTIGSASFAGGFQAKSPEAARWEKEAPSVTIIRDDWGIAHVYGKTDADTVFGALYAQAEDDFNRVETNYINAMGRLAEAEGESAIYQDLRMKLFVDPDTLKKQYTESPAWLKKLMDAFADGLNYYLLKHPEVKPRVIRRFEPWMALSFTEGSIGGDIERVDLKQLASFYGKVPVSRLEAADTGLPPEPSGSNGMAVAPSNTAGHHALLLINPHTSFFFRSELQMVSDEGLNAYGASTWGQFFIYQGFNERTGWMHTSSGVDAVDEYLETVEKKGDRFYYKYGKEDRPVVATEITVPYRNGAGMAEKKFTVYRTHHGPVIREENGKWVTIRLMQKPIEALEQSYVRTKTKDYKSFRKTMDLFANSSNNTIFADADGDIAYFHGNFIPRRSAKFDFTKPVDGSDPETDWQGLLSVDETPHLLNPKSGWLYNSNNWPWSAAGPSSPKKEDYPVYVETGTESARGLHAIRVLGNTKDFTLDSLIAAAYDSYLPWFDKSLPALIKAWDETPETNPLKAQLAPQIELLRPWDHRWTASSVPTSLAVFWGEDILHRARIDAKKAGVSAEEYIAGKVSGEQLLQSLASASDKLKADFGSWKTPWGDINRFQRINGDIVQPFNDAEPSIPVAFTSSLWGSLASFGAHAWPGTKKWYGTSGNSFVAVVEFGDKVRARAVTAGGESGHTGSVHFNDEAKRYSTGQLREVYFYRSQLEGHTEREYHPGR
;
A
#
# COMPACT_ATOMS: atom_id res chain seq x y z
N MET A 1 -22.70 -9.72 89.07
CA MET A 1 -22.17 -11.07 89.45
C MET A 1 -21.21 -11.46 88.32
N LYS A 2 -19.92 -11.46 88.65
CA LYS A 2 -18.89 -12.48 88.42
C LYS A 2 -18.74 -12.91 86.93
N ASN A 3 -17.57 -12.90 86.23
CA ASN A 3 -16.22 -13.21 86.67
C ASN A 3 -15.20 -12.65 85.68
N LEU A 4 -14.06 -12.21 86.24
CA LEU A 4 -12.79 -11.94 85.57
C LEU A 4 -12.15 -13.23 85.06
N ALA A 5 -11.51 -13.21 83.92
CA ALA A 5 -10.45 -14.14 83.56
C ALA A 5 -9.31 -13.39 82.86
N ARG A 6 -8.15 -13.51 83.54
CA ARG A 6 -6.84 -12.92 83.13
C ARG A 6 -6.28 -13.62 81.92
N VAL A 7 -5.77 -12.82 80.95
CA VAL A 7 -4.91 -13.34 79.88
C VAL A 7 -3.50 -12.74 80.06
N ARG A 8 -2.54 -13.66 80.20
CA ARG A 8 -1.10 -13.39 80.35
C ARG A 8 -0.53 -12.94 79.00
N HIS A 9 0.24 -11.84 78.97
CA HIS A 9 1.04 -11.42 77.88
C HIS A 9 2.29 -12.29 77.75
N LEU A 10 2.48 -12.94 76.59
CA LEU A 10 3.71 -13.58 76.19
C LEU A 10 4.43 -12.65 75.25
N ILE A 11 5.55 -12.06 75.64
CA ILE A 11 6.39 -11.23 74.78
C ILE A 11 7.28 -12.19 74.00
N LEU A 12 7.06 -12.24 72.64
CA LEU A 12 7.92 -12.97 71.72
C LEU A 12 8.92 -11.97 71.12
N ILE A 13 10.18 -12.10 71.50
CA ILE A 13 11.31 -11.34 70.93
C ILE A 13 11.59 -11.91 69.55
N LEU A 14 11.25 -11.17 68.51
CA LEU A 14 11.63 -11.47 67.10
C LEU A 14 13.03 -10.91 66.86
N THR A 15 14.02 -11.75 66.76
CA THR A 15 15.35 -11.42 66.22
C THR A 15 15.22 -11.16 64.71
N ILE A 16 15.43 -9.92 64.28
CA ILE A 16 15.53 -9.54 62.86
C ILE A 16 16.88 -10.03 62.32
N GLY A 17 16.85 -11.18 61.68
CA GLY A 17 17.97 -11.64 60.87
C GLY A 17 18.07 -10.80 59.60
N SER A 18 19.18 -10.07 59.44
CA SER A 18 19.55 -9.36 58.21
C SER A 18 19.71 -10.37 57.08
N ALA A 19 18.66 -10.59 56.28
CA ALA A 19 18.79 -11.30 55.02
C ALA A 19 19.46 -10.35 54.03
N SER A 20 20.73 -10.55 53.76
CA SER A 20 21.44 -10.00 52.63
C SER A 20 20.70 -10.43 51.34
N PHE A 21 20.04 -9.50 50.67
CA PHE A 21 19.58 -9.71 49.31
C PHE A 21 20.82 -9.88 48.42
N ALA A 22 21.29 -11.11 48.27
CA ALA A 22 22.10 -11.49 47.12
C ALA A 22 21.22 -11.31 45.89
N GLY A 23 21.51 -10.31 45.07
CA GLY A 23 20.88 -10.12 43.77
C GLY A 23 21.07 -11.40 42.95
N GLY A 24 20.04 -12.25 42.97
CA GLY A 24 20.02 -13.43 42.12
C GLY A 24 20.07 -12.98 40.67
N PHE A 25 21.14 -13.31 39.95
CA PHE A 25 21.16 -13.32 38.49
C PHE A 25 20.01 -14.22 38.06
N GLN A 26 18.89 -13.61 37.65
CA GLN A 26 17.81 -14.33 37.01
C GLN A 26 18.40 -14.86 35.72
N ALA A 27 18.56 -16.18 35.58
CA ALA A 27 19.12 -16.79 34.38
C ALA A 27 18.29 -16.32 33.18
N LYS A 28 18.95 -15.72 32.18
CA LYS A 28 18.31 -15.32 30.93
C LYS A 28 17.59 -16.54 30.35
N SER A 29 16.41 -16.35 29.76
CA SER A 29 15.75 -17.43 29.06
C SER A 29 16.68 -18.00 27.96
N PRO A 30 16.59 -19.29 27.61
CA PRO A 30 17.41 -19.87 26.53
C PRO A 30 17.34 -19.06 25.22
N GLU A 31 16.20 -18.49 24.90
CA GLU A 31 16.00 -17.64 23.72
C GLU A 31 16.76 -16.32 23.86
N ALA A 32 16.63 -15.62 24.97
CA ALA A 32 17.38 -14.39 25.23
C ALA A 32 18.90 -14.62 25.15
N ALA A 33 19.39 -15.77 25.65
CA ALA A 33 20.81 -16.13 25.54
C ALA A 33 21.21 -16.39 24.06
N ARG A 34 20.32 -16.95 23.24
CA ARG A 34 20.54 -17.16 21.80
C ARG A 34 20.62 -15.81 21.08
N TRP A 35 19.66 -14.92 21.28
CA TRP A 35 19.66 -13.58 20.66
C TRP A 35 20.87 -12.74 21.02
N GLU A 36 21.29 -12.77 22.29
CA GLU A 36 22.51 -12.09 22.76
C GLU A 36 23.80 -12.63 22.10
N LYS A 37 23.79 -13.91 21.71
CA LYS A 37 24.89 -14.53 20.97
C LYS A 37 24.85 -14.16 19.49
N GLU A 38 23.67 -14.00 18.91
CA GLU A 38 23.45 -13.69 17.50
C GLU A 38 23.70 -12.20 17.20
N ALA A 39 23.23 -11.31 18.04
CA ALA A 39 23.32 -9.87 17.85
C ALA A 39 24.71 -9.34 17.43
N PRO A 40 25.86 -9.82 17.97
CA PRO A 40 27.19 -9.41 17.49
C PRO A 40 27.54 -9.86 16.06
N SER A 41 26.77 -10.78 15.45
CA SER A 41 26.95 -11.20 14.06
C SER A 41 26.36 -10.21 13.05
N VAL A 42 25.60 -9.24 13.55
CA VAL A 42 24.92 -8.22 12.77
C VAL A 42 25.53 -6.85 13.03
N THR A 43 25.84 -6.11 12.01
CA THR A 43 26.21 -4.70 12.11
C THR A 43 25.13 -3.85 11.44
N ILE A 44 24.60 -2.85 12.15
CA ILE A 44 23.70 -1.85 11.64
C ILE A 44 24.45 -0.53 11.54
N ILE A 45 24.48 0.03 10.33
CA ILE A 45 25.03 1.37 10.08
C ILE A 45 23.83 2.26 9.73
N ARG A 46 23.66 3.34 10.50
CA ARG A 46 22.72 4.42 10.14
C ARG A 46 23.50 5.48 9.39
N ASP A 47 23.00 5.83 8.21
CA ASP A 47 23.55 6.95 7.43
C ASP A 47 23.01 8.29 7.95
N ASP A 48 23.45 9.40 7.33
CA ASP A 48 23.03 10.75 7.70
C ASP A 48 21.55 11.09 7.40
N TRP A 49 20.79 10.14 6.87
CA TRP A 49 19.33 10.19 6.73
C TRP A 49 18.59 9.22 7.67
N GLY A 50 19.33 8.54 8.55
CA GLY A 50 18.81 7.55 9.46
C GLY A 50 18.54 6.19 8.80
N ILE A 51 18.82 6.02 7.52
CA ILE A 51 18.56 4.77 6.80
C ILE A 51 19.45 3.66 7.33
N ALA A 52 18.84 2.49 7.58
CA ALA A 52 19.55 1.33 8.11
C ALA A 52 20.25 0.54 7.00
N HIS A 53 21.55 0.41 7.06
CA HIS A 53 22.35 -0.52 6.28
C HIS A 53 22.71 -1.71 7.17
N VAL A 54 22.06 -2.86 6.94
CA VAL A 54 22.15 -4.03 7.82
C VAL A 54 23.04 -5.08 7.20
N TYR A 55 24.16 -5.38 7.87
CA TYR A 55 25.16 -6.35 7.44
C TYR A 55 25.12 -7.58 8.35
N GLY A 56 24.84 -8.74 7.80
CA GLY A 56 24.83 -10.03 8.49
C GLY A 56 25.77 -11.05 7.83
N LYS A 57 26.19 -12.08 8.55
CA LYS A 57 26.96 -13.19 7.97
C LYS A 57 26.08 -14.10 7.11
N THR A 58 24.85 -14.32 7.56
CA THR A 58 23.86 -15.10 6.85
C THR A 58 22.65 -14.24 6.50
N ASP A 59 21.82 -14.73 5.59
CA ASP A 59 20.54 -14.09 5.29
C ASP A 59 19.68 -13.95 6.56
N ALA A 60 19.68 -14.96 7.43
CA ALA A 60 18.95 -14.94 8.68
C ALA A 60 19.49 -13.88 9.67
N ASP A 61 20.82 -13.75 9.82
CA ASP A 61 21.40 -12.67 10.63
C ASP A 61 20.96 -11.29 10.11
N THR A 62 20.96 -11.12 8.78
CA THR A 62 20.53 -9.86 8.14
C THR A 62 19.05 -9.59 8.40
N VAL A 63 18.17 -10.61 8.31
CA VAL A 63 16.74 -10.49 8.63
C VAL A 63 16.56 -10.10 10.10
N PHE A 64 17.25 -10.76 11.02
CA PHE A 64 17.24 -10.42 12.45
C PHE A 64 17.54 -8.94 12.69
N GLY A 65 18.63 -8.44 12.07
CA GLY A 65 19.03 -7.03 12.17
C GLY A 65 18.06 -6.06 11.52
N ALA A 66 17.51 -6.42 10.35
CA ALA A 66 16.56 -5.58 9.62
C ALA A 66 15.26 -5.38 10.40
N LEU A 67 14.73 -6.43 11.01
CA LEU A 67 13.53 -6.32 11.85
C LEU A 67 13.79 -5.57 13.15
N TYR A 68 14.99 -5.75 13.75
CA TYR A 68 15.42 -4.95 14.88
C TYR A 68 15.47 -3.45 14.52
N ALA A 69 16.10 -3.10 13.40
CA ALA A 69 16.21 -1.72 12.94
C ALA A 69 14.85 -1.10 12.60
N GLN A 70 13.95 -1.83 11.92
CA GLN A 70 12.59 -1.37 11.66
C GLN A 70 11.81 -1.11 12.96
N ALA A 71 11.98 -1.97 13.96
CA ALA A 71 11.34 -1.78 15.26
C ALA A 71 11.91 -0.58 16.03
N GLU A 72 13.22 -0.28 15.88
CA GLU A 72 13.81 0.96 16.41
C GLU A 72 13.22 2.21 15.76
N ASP A 73 12.93 2.14 14.44
CA ASP A 73 12.40 3.28 13.69
C ASP A 73 10.91 3.49 13.96
N ASP A 74 10.09 2.43 13.90
CA ASP A 74 8.64 2.55 14.12
C ASP A 74 7.98 1.22 14.53
N PHE A 75 8.18 0.80 15.76
CA PHE A 75 7.53 -0.40 16.29
C PHE A 75 6.00 -0.33 16.22
N ASN A 76 5.41 0.85 16.38
CA ASN A 76 3.95 1.02 16.32
C ASN A 76 3.39 0.60 14.96
N ARG A 77 4.07 0.94 13.85
CA ARG A 77 3.65 0.51 12.50
C ARG A 77 3.91 -0.96 12.26
N VAL A 78 5.06 -1.48 12.72
CA VAL A 78 5.35 -2.93 12.66
C VAL A 78 4.24 -3.71 13.35
N GLU A 79 3.91 -3.37 14.59
CA GLU A 79 2.86 -4.06 15.34
C GLU A 79 1.50 -3.92 14.67
N THR A 80 1.13 -2.72 14.21
CA THR A 80 -0.17 -2.44 13.59
C THR A 80 -0.39 -3.29 12.34
N ASN A 81 0.63 -3.46 11.50
CA ASN A 81 0.54 -4.29 10.31
C ASN A 81 0.21 -5.74 10.65
N TYR A 82 0.82 -6.31 11.70
CA TYR A 82 0.51 -7.66 12.16
C TYR A 82 -0.83 -7.77 12.88
N ILE A 83 -1.22 -6.75 13.65
CA ILE A 83 -2.57 -6.66 14.24
C ILE A 83 -3.63 -6.74 13.14
N ASN A 84 -3.48 -5.94 12.08
CA ASN A 84 -4.40 -5.93 10.93
C ASN A 84 -4.38 -7.27 10.18
N ALA A 85 -3.20 -7.76 9.82
CA ALA A 85 -3.06 -8.98 9.02
C ALA A 85 -3.64 -10.22 9.72
N MET A 86 -3.58 -10.29 11.04
CA MET A 86 -4.12 -11.39 11.82
C MET A 86 -5.59 -11.20 12.27
N GLY A 87 -6.25 -10.10 11.89
CA GLY A 87 -7.61 -9.79 12.32
C GLY A 87 -7.71 -9.62 13.84
N ARG A 88 -6.85 -8.77 14.41
CA ARG A 88 -6.78 -8.45 15.84
C ARG A 88 -6.92 -6.95 16.14
N LEU A 89 -7.38 -6.17 15.16
CA LEU A 89 -7.51 -4.72 15.30
C LEU A 89 -8.53 -4.33 16.36
N ALA A 90 -9.61 -5.09 16.50
CA ALA A 90 -10.63 -4.84 17.51
C ALA A 90 -10.11 -4.98 18.96
N GLU A 91 -9.04 -5.74 19.19
CA GLU A 91 -8.36 -5.78 20.50
C GLU A 91 -7.70 -4.43 20.84
N ALA A 92 -7.28 -3.65 19.84
CA ALA A 92 -6.69 -2.32 20.01
C ALA A 92 -7.74 -1.19 19.89
N GLU A 93 -8.63 -1.25 18.90
CA GLU A 93 -9.51 -0.14 18.49
C GLU A 93 -10.96 -0.28 18.99
N GLY A 94 -11.35 -1.48 19.49
CA GLY A 94 -12.68 -1.73 20.02
C GLY A 94 -13.70 -2.22 19.00
N GLU A 95 -14.99 -2.08 19.32
CA GLU A 95 -16.11 -2.68 18.60
C GLU A 95 -16.20 -2.28 17.12
N SER A 96 -15.76 -1.08 16.76
CA SER A 96 -15.80 -0.55 15.38
C SER A 96 -14.99 -1.39 14.39
N ALA A 97 -13.93 -2.10 14.85
CA ALA A 97 -13.05 -2.90 14.03
C ALA A 97 -13.46 -4.39 13.90
N ILE A 98 -14.55 -4.82 14.53
CA ILE A 98 -14.97 -6.24 14.59
C ILE A 98 -15.14 -6.84 13.18
N TYR A 99 -15.75 -6.13 12.24
CA TYR A 99 -15.97 -6.67 10.90
C TYR A 99 -14.72 -6.62 10.03
N GLN A 100 -13.80 -5.73 10.30
CA GLN A 100 -12.47 -5.74 9.69
C GLN A 100 -11.70 -6.99 10.13
N ASP A 101 -11.73 -7.30 11.42
CA ASP A 101 -11.13 -8.52 11.95
C ASP A 101 -11.83 -9.79 11.45
N LEU A 102 -13.16 -9.80 11.39
CA LEU A 102 -13.91 -10.92 10.82
C LEU A 102 -13.50 -11.16 9.35
N ARG A 103 -13.39 -10.10 8.54
CA ARG A 103 -12.93 -10.19 7.15
C ARG A 103 -11.59 -10.91 7.05
N MET A 104 -10.60 -10.50 7.86
CA MET A 104 -9.29 -11.14 7.87
C MET A 104 -9.36 -12.60 8.33
N LYS A 105 -10.11 -12.88 9.41
CA LYS A 105 -10.25 -14.23 9.99
C LYS A 105 -11.01 -15.22 9.09
N LEU A 106 -11.74 -14.75 8.08
CA LEU A 106 -12.31 -15.64 7.06
C LEU A 106 -11.21 -16.32 6.21
N PHE A 107 -10.02 -15.75 6.11
CA PHE A 107 -8.92 -16.21 5.25
C PHE A 107 -7.66 -16.58 6.04
N VAL A 108 -7.39 -15.88 7.13
CA VAL A 108 -6.19 -16.03 7.95
C VAL A 108 -6.54 -16.80 9.22
N ASP A 109 -6.20 -18.08 9.23
CA ASP A 109 -6.36 -18.96 10.38
C ASP A 109 -4.99 -19.30 10.99
N PRO A 110 -4.74 -18.97 12.27
CA PRO A 110 -3.44 -19.22 12.93
C PRO A 110 -2.98 -20.67 12.89
N ASP A 111 -3.89 -21.64 13.01
CA ASP A 111 -3.49 -23.05 13.04
C ASP A 111 -3.08 -23.54 11.63
N THR A 112 -3.75 -23.04 10.59
CA THR A 112 -3.34 -23.25 9.20
C THR A 112 -1.97 -22.63 8.94
N LEU A 113 -1.71 -21.40 9.39
CA LEU A 113 -0.41 -20.74 9.20
C LEU A 113 0.72 -21.44 9.95
N LYS A 114 0.50 -21.95 11.16
CA LYS A 114 1.48 -22.78 11.90
C LYS A 114 1.81 -24.06 11.14
N LYS A 115 0.81 -24.71 10.55
CA LYS A 115 1.03 -25.90 9.71
C LYS A 115 1.88 -25.52 8.48
N GLN A 116 1.51 -24.46 7.76
CA GLN A 116 2.26 -23.96 6.60
C GLN A 116 3.69 -23.56 6.96
N TYR A 117 3.92 -22.94 8.13
CA TYR A 117 5.27 -22.70 8.62
C TYR A 117 6.07 -24.02 8.77
N THR A 118 5.45 -25.07 9.33
CA THR A 118 6.17 -26.38 9.46
C THR A 118 6.47 -27.02 8.12
N GLU A 119 5.64 -26.81 7.11
CA GLU A 119 5.75 -27.30 5.74
C GLU A 119 6.67 -26.45 4.85
N SER A 120 7.02 -25.24 5.28
CA SER A 120 7.87 -24.32 4.53
C SER A 120 9.29 -24.88 4.34
N PRO A 121 9.98 -24.51 3.25
CA PRO A 121 11.37 -24.86 3.03
C PRO A 121 12.27 -24.45 4.19
N ALA A 122 13.29 -25.26 4.50
CA ALA A 122 14.15 -25.03 5.66
C ALA A 122 14.85 -23.66 5.65
N TRP A 123 15.22 -23.15 4.48
CA TRP A 123 15.82 -21.81 4.36
C TRP A 123 14.82 -20.71 4.71
N LEU A 124 13.56 -20.80 4.23
CA LEU A 124 12.51 -19.83 4.51
C LEU A 124 12.12 -19.84 6.00
N LYS A 125 12.07 -21.04 6.61
CA LYS A 125 11.85 -21.18 8.08
C LYS A 125 12.89 -20.41 8.88
N LYS A 126 14.19 -20.51 8.50
CA LYS A 126 15.26 -19.74 9.17
C LYS A 126 15.02 -18.23 9.09
N LEU A 127 14.52 -17.73 7.97
CA LEU A 127 14.21 -16.30 7.83
C LEU A 127 13.00 -15.90 8.69
N MET A 128 11.96 -16.74 8.74
CA MET A 128 10.80 -16.51 9.60
C MET A 128 11.16 -16.60 11.10
N ASP A 129 12.07 -17.49 11.47
CA ASP A 129 12.62 -17.55 12.83
C ASP A 129 13.36 -16.24 13.17
N ALA A 130 14.25 -15.80 12.28
CA ALA A 130 15.02 -14.57 12.46
C ALA A 130 14.13 -13.31 12.48
N PHE A 131 13.05 -13.29 11.71
CA PHE A 131 12.02 -12.25 11.78
C PHE A 131 11.44 -12.12 13.19
N ALA A 132 10.97 -13.23 13.77
CA ALA A 132 10.40 -13.22 15.10
C ALA A 132 11.44 -12.88 16.17
N ASP A 133 12.66 -13.43 16.03
CA ASP A 133 13.77 -13.20 16.94
C ASP A 133 14.21 -11.73 16.99
N GLY A 134 14.32 -11.07 15.83
CA GLY A 134 14.69 -9.65 15.74
C GLY A 134 13.70 -8.74 16.48
N LEU A 135 12.40 -8.94 16.24
CA LEU A 135 11.33 -8.16 16.90
C LEU A 135 11.25 -8.45 18.41
N ASN A 136 11.34 -9.73 18.81
CA ASN A 136 11.31 -10.10 20.22
C ASN A 136 12.56 -9.63 20.97
N TYR A 137 13.72 -9.62 20.31
CA TYR A 137 14.95 -9.08 20.89
C TYR A 137 14.86 -7.58 21.09
N TYR A 138 14.28 -6.85 20.12
CA TYR A 138 13.98 -5.43 20.29
C TYR A 138 13.11 -5.20 21.55
N LEU A 139 11.99 -5.91 21.70
CA LEU A 139 11.12 -5.78 22.86
C LEU A 139 11.83 -6.14 24.18
N LEU A 140 12.77 -7.11 24.16
CA LEU A 140 13.57 -7.46 25.31
C LEU A 140 14.53 -6.32 25.72
N LYS A 141 15.11 -5.63 24.73
CA LYS A 141 16.09 -4.54 24.97
C LYS A 141 15.43 -3.20 25.27
N HIS A 142 14.15 -3.04 24.89
CA HIS A 142 13.36 -1.81 25.03
C HIS A 142 12.11 -2.04 25.90
N PRO A 143 12.26 -2.28 27.22
CA PRO A 143 11.13 -2.54 28.12
C PRO A 143 10.18 -1.35 28.31
N GLU A 144 10.60 -0.14 27.90
CA GLU A 144 9.79 1.07 27.85
C GLU A 144 8.72 1.00 26.73
N VAL A 145 8.96 0.26 25.65
CA VAL A 145 8.01 0.05 24.57
C VAL A 145 6.85 -0.82 25.07
N LYS A 146 5.64 -0.34 24.86
CA LYS A 146 4.42 -1.03 25.31
C LYS A 146 3.60 -1.48 24.11
N PRO A 147 3.72 -2.76 23.68
CA PRO A 147 2.88 -3.30 22.61
C PRO A 147 1.39 -3.13 22.95
N ARG A 148 0.58 -2.75 21.95
CA ARG A 148 -0.87 -2.59 22.10
C ARG A 148 -1.58 -3.94 22.24
N VAL A 149 -1.11 -4.96 21.49
CA VAL A 149 -1.73 -6.29 21.39
C VAL A 149 -0.68 -7.40 21.35
N ILE A 150 0.40 -7.26 20.54
CA ILE A 150 1.37 -8.33 20.24
C ILE A 150 2.58 -8.20 21.16
N ARG A 151 2.56 -8.94 22.26
CA ARG A 151 3.68 -8.96 23.23
C ARG A 151 4.82 -9.90 22.84
N ARG A 152 4.57 -10.79 21.87
CA ARG A 152 5.52 -11.75 21.36
C ARG A 152 5.17 -12.07 19.91
N PHE A 153 6.17 -12.00 19.04
CA PHE A 153 6.08 -12.42 17.66
C PHE A 153 6.46 -13.90 17.53
N GLU A 154 5.73 -14.64 16.71
CA GLU A 154 5.98 -16.04 16.41
C GLU A 154 6.37 -16.17 14.92
N PRO A 155 7.27 -17.10 14.53
CA PRO A 155 7.76 -17.23 13.17
C PRO A 155 6.67 -17.35 12.11
N TRP A 156 5.59 -18.10 12.39
CA TRP A 156 4.47 -18.30 11.48
C TRP A 156 3.68 -17.02 11.17
N MET A 157 3.79 -15.98 12.00
CA MET A 157 3.09 -14.71 11.79
C MET A 157 3.55 -14.02 10.51
N ALA A 158 4.78 -14.23 10.07
CA ALA A 158 5.27 -13.71 8.79
C ALA A 158 4.40 -14.14 7.61
N LEU A 159 3.78 -15.32 7.67
CA LEU A 159 2.86 -15.82 6.62
C LEU A 159 1.50 -15.10 6.59
N SER A 160 1.13 -14.36 7.63
CA SER A 160 -0.14 -13.61 7.66
C SER A 160 -0.09 -12.30 6.88
N PHE A 161 1.11 -11.74 6.71
CA PHE A 161 1.30 -10.42 6.12
C PHE A 161 2.06 -10.52 4.80
N THR A 162 1.31 -10.62 3.72
CA THR A 162 1.81 -10.68 2.34
C THR A 162 1.29 -9.48 1.58
N GLU A 163 2.10 -8.43 1.51
CA GLU A 163 1.73 -7.20 0.83
C GLU A 163 1.50 -7.40 -0.66
N GLY A 164 0.56 -6.62 -1.20
CA GLY A 164 0.36 -6.46 -2.64
C GLY A 164 -0.24 -7.67 -3.34
N SER A 165 -0.59 -8.72 -2.61
CA SER A 165 -1.21 -9.93 -3.15
C SER A 165 -2.36 -10.38 -2.24
N ILE A 166 -2.16 -11.38 -1.40
CA ILE A 166 -3.25 -11.97 -0.59
C ILE A 166 -3.96 -10.92 0.27
N GLY A 167 -3.24 -10.05 0.96
CA GLY A 167 -3.82 -8.99 1.79
C GLY A 167 -4.71 -8.04 1.00
N GLY A 168 -4.23 -7.54 -0.13
CA GLY A 168 -5.00 -6.65 -1.01
C GLY A 168 -6.23 -7.32 -1.62
N ASP A 169 -6.18 -8.62 -1.93
CA ASP A 169 -7.34 -9.36 -2.43
C ASP A 169 -8.39 -9.56 -1.34
N ILE A 170 -7.99 -9.83 -0.09
CA ILE A 170 -8.91 -9.94 1.05
C ILE A 170 -9.63 -8.60 1.30
N GLU A 171 -8.95 -7.48 1.13
CA GLU A 171 -9.52 -6.15 1.34
C GLU A 171 -10.63 -5.78 0.35
N ARG A 172 -10.78 -6.50 -0.76
CA ARG A 172 -11.91 -6.34 -1.69
C ARG A 172 -13.26 -6.75 -1.08
N VAL A 173 -13.27 -7.55 -0.01
CA VAL A 173 -14.51 -7.94 0.69
C VAL A 173 -15.11 -6.73 1.39
N ASP A 174 -16.32 -6.35 0.97
CA ASP A 174 -17.04 -5.19 1.50
C ASP A 174 -17.51 -5.41 2.95
N LEU A 175 -17.05 -4.57 3.87
CA LEU A 175 -17.34 -4.67 5.31
C LEU A 175 -18.81 -4.44 5.63
N LYS A 176 -19.52 -3.60 4.85
CA LYS A 176 -20.95 -3.32 5.08
C LYS A 176 -21.79 -4.53 4.72
N GLN A 177 -21.49 -5.18 3.61
CA GLN A 177 -22.15 -6.43 3.20
C GLN A 177 -21.85 -7.57 4.16
N LEU A 178 -20.60 -7.67 4.62
CA LEU A 178 -20.19 -8.66 5.62
C LEU A 178 -20.94 -8.46 6.95
N ALA A 179 -21.05 -7.21 7.42
CA ALA A 179 -21.79 -6.85 8.62
C ALA A 179 -23.30 -7.12 8.47
N SER A 180 -23.86 -6.89 7.29
CA SER A 180 -25.27 -7.19 7.00
C SER A 180 -25.53 -8.70 7.08
N PHE A 181 -24.67 -9.52 6.48
CA PHE A 181 -24.85 -10.97 6.44
C PHE A 181 -24.63 -11.63 7.80
N TYR A 182 -23.50 -11.39 8.45
CA TYR A 182 -23.15 -12.03 9.73
C TYR A 182 -23.67 -11.28 10.96
N GLY A 183 -23.82 -9.97 10.89
CA GLY A 183 -24.29 -9.14 12.00
C GLY A 183 -25.78 -8.84 11.96
N LYS A 184 -26.46 -9.16 10.86
CA LYS A 184 -27.87 -8.80 10.61
C LYS A 184 -28.12 -7.29 10.77
N VAL A 185 -27.12 -6.47 10.46
CA VAL A 185 -27.22 -5.01 10.47
C VAL A 185 -27.68 -4.55 9.09
N PRO A 186 -28.81 -3.82 8.97
CA PRO A 186 -29.26 -3.33 7.67
C PRO A 186 -28.23 -2.43 7.00
N VAL A 187 -27.92 -2.66 5.72
CA VAL A 187 -26.96 -1.88 4.93
C VAL A 187 -27.30 -0.39 4.98
N SER A 188 -28.59 -0.02 4.94
CA SER A 188 -29.05 1.37 5.03
C SER A 188 -28.61 2.11 6.31
N ARG A 189 -28.31 1.40 7.40
CA ARG A 189 -27.73 2.02 8.61
C ARG A 189 -26.23 2.25 8.52
N LEU A 190 -25.56 1.59 7.57
CA LEU A 190 -24.11 1.66 7.36
C LEU A 190 -23.73 2.65 6.25
N GLU A 191 -24.70 3.09 5.43
CA GLU A 191 -24.48 4.03 4.33
C GLU A 191 -24.35 5.50 4.76
N ALA A 192 -24.63 5.82 6.02
CA ALA A 192 -24.70 7.21 6.51
C ALA A 192 -23.33 7.92 6.65
N ALA A 193 -22.23 7.31 6.24
CA ALA A 193 -20.87 7.86 6.39
C ALA A 193 -20.10 8.04 5.06
N ASP A 194 -20.82 8.08 3.91
CA ASP A 194 -20.16 8.42 2.64
C ASP A 194 -19.85 9.92 2.60
N THR A 195 -18.59 10.28 2.78
CA THR A 195 -18.09 11.66 2.75
C THR A 195 -18.12 12.29 1.35
N GLY A 196 -18.60 11.56 0.34
CA GLY A 196 -18.89 12.10 -0.99
C GLY A 196 -17.70 12.37 -1.90
N LEU A 197 -16.46 12.28 -1.42
CA LEU A 197 -15.27 12.38 -2.27
C LEU A 197 -14.78 10.99 -2.67
N PRO A 198 -14.36 10.78 -3.92
CA PRO A 198 -13.65 9.55 -4.29
C PRO A 198 -12.40 9.44 -3.39
N PRO A 199 -12.08 8.25 -2.86
CA PRO A 199 -10.78 8.07 -2.22
C PRO A 199 -9.68 8.41 -3.24
N GLU A 200 -8.57 8.99 -2.75
CA GLU A 200 -7.38 9.16 -3.59
C GLU A 200 -7.07 7.83 -4.27
N PRO A 201 -6.91 7.80 -5.60
CA PRO A 201 -6.57 6.56 -6.28
C PRO A 201 -5.27 6.01 -5.69
N SER A 202 -5.35 4.92 -4.93
CA SER A 202 -4.17 4.17 -4.54
C SER A 202 -3.48 3.70 -5.81
N GLY A 203 -2.16 3.90 -5.91
CA GLY A 203 -1.52 3.58 -7.16
C GLY A 203 -0.02 3.58 -7.05
N SER A 204 0.63 3.68 -8.19
CA SER A 204 2.09 3.69 -8.28
C SER A 204 2.51 4.09 -9.69
N ASN A 205 3.77 4.52 -9.85
CA ASN A 205 4.40 4.60 -11.16
C ASN A 205 5.66 3.73 -11.18
N GLY A 206 5.79 2.90 -12.20
CA GLY A 206 7.04 2.25 -12.57
C GLY A 206 7.39 2.64 -14.01
N MET A 207 8.63 3.05 -14.24
CA MET A 207 9.13 3.34 -15.58
C MET A 207 10.50 2.70 -15.76
N ALA A 208 10.74 2.04 -16.88
CA ALA A 208 12.05 1.54 -17.25
C ALA A 208 12.45 2.07 -18.62
N VAL A 209 13.70 2.49 -18.75
CA VAL A 209 14.28 3.06 -19.97
C VAL A 209 15.48 2.22 -20.37
N ALA A 210 15.46 1.69 -21.60
CA ALA A 210 16.55 0.87 -22.15
C ALA A 210 17.78 1.69 -22.49
N PRO A 211 18.98 1.09 -22.56
CA PRO A 211 20.23 1.75 -22.94
C PRO A 211 20.17 2.52 -24.24
N SER A 212 19.33 2.12 -25.21
CA SER A 212 19.12 2.82 -26.48
C SER A 212 18.51 4.21 -26.34
N ASN A 213 17.88 4.50 -25.22
CA ASN A 213 17.22 5.77 -24.93
C ASN A 213 17.86 6.53 -23.75
N THR A 214 19.03 6.12 -23.29
CA THR A 214 19.76 6.78 -22.21
C THR A 214 21.10 7.34 -22.67
N ALA A 215 21.51 8.47 -22.14
CA ALA A 215 22.78 9.12 -22.47
C ALA A 215 23.99 8.30 -22.05
N GLY A 216 23.88 7.58 -20.91
CA GLY A 216 24.94 6.72 -20.36
C GLY A 216 24.97 5.32 -20.97
N HIS A 217 24.04 4.99 -21.87
CA HIS A 217 23.85 3.62 -22.40
C HIS A 217 23.68 2.56 -21.31
N HIS A 218 23.06 2.93 -20.19
CA HIS A 218 22.69 2.06 -19.09
C HIS A 218 21.16 2.07 -18.90
N ALA A 219 20.60 0.96 -18.44
CA ALA A 219 19.18 0.92 -18.12
C ALA A 219 18.86 1.81 -16.91
N LEU A 220 17.69 2.48 -16.94
CA LEU A 220 17.18 3.28 -15.83
C LEU A 220 15.84 2.69 -15.33
N LEU A 221 15.60 2.82 -14.03
CA LEU A 221 14.35 2.39 -13.39
C LEU A 221 13.84 3.46 -12.44
N LEU A 222 12.56 3.85 -12.59
CA LEU A 222 11.81 4.62 -11.61
C LEU A 222 11.02 3.67 -10.71
N ILE A 223 11.15 3.83 -9.40
CA ILE A 223 10.42 3.13 -8.35
C ILE A 223 9.62 4.20 -7.60
N ASN A 224 8.29 4.21 -7.76
CA ASN A 224 7.44 5.26 -7.18
C ASN A 224 6.09 4.71 -6.73
N PRO A 225 6.02 4.01 -5.56
CA PRO A 225 4.75 3.60 -4.98
C PRO A 225 3.94 4.81 -4.49
N HIS A 226 2.63 4.81 -4.81
CA HIS A 226 1.65 5.74 -4.25
C HIS A 226 0.83 5.00 -3.20
N THR A 227 1.29 5.03 -1.97
CA THR A 227 0.63 4.41 -0.81
C THR A 227 0.45 5.44 0.29
N SER A 228 -0.15 5.04 1.40
CA SER A 228 -0.18 5.86 2.60
C SER A 228 1.24 6.31 2.97
N PHE A 229 1.39 7.58 3.37
CA PHE A 229 2.68 8.06 3.85
C PHE A 229 3.12 7.26 5.06
N PHE A 230 4.42 7.11 5.24
CA PHE A 230 5.02 6.34 6.34
C PHE A 230 4.65 4.84 6.34
N PHE A 231 4.15 4.32 5.21
CA PHE A 231 3.80 2.91 5.07
C PHE A 231 5.02 2.01 4.93
N ARG A 232 6.16 2.56 4.52
CA ARG A 232 7.37 1.81 4.21
C ARG A 232 8.55 2.28 5.04
N SER A 233 9.41 1.30 5.40
CA SER A 233 10.79 1.50 5.85
C SER A 233 11.72 1.48 4.65
N GLU A 234 12.67 2.39 4.59
CA GLU A 234 13.77 2.37 3.63
C GLU A 234 15.00 1.75 4.28
N LEU A 235 15.58 0.72 3.67
CA LEU A 235 16.75 0.05 4.23
C LEU A 235 17.59 -0.66 3.18
N GLN A 236 18.81 -1.04 3.57
CA GLN A 236 19.66 -1.97 2.84
C GLN A 236 19.87 -3.24 3.65
N MET A 237 19.81 -4.39 2.98
CA MET A 237 20.05 -5.72 3.55
C MET A 237 21.23 -6.37 2.82
N VAL A 238 22.29 -6.72 3.58
CA VAL A 238 23.52 -7.30 3.03
C VAL A 238 23.92 -8.56 3.82
N SER A 239 24.21 -9.66 3.12
CA SER A 239 24.75 -10.87 3.74
C SER A 239 25.93 -11.45 2.96
N ASP A 240 26.77 -12.26 3.61
CA ASP A 240 27.82 -13.03 2.96
C ASP A 240 27.27 -14.17 2.10
N GLU A 241 25.97 -14.49 2.19
CA GLU A 241 25.25 -15.46 1.36
C GLU A 241 24.75 -14.87 0.03
N GLY A 242 25.16 -13.64 -0.31
CA GLY A 242 24.92 -12.98 -1.59
C GLY A 242 23.65 -12.14 -1.65
N LEU A 243 23.04 -11.81 -0.52
CA LEU A 243 22.04 -10.73 -0.44
C LEU A 243 22.77 -9.39 -0.43
N ASN A 244 22.35 -8.45 -1.26
CA ASN A 244 22.72 -7.05 -1.21
C ASN A 244 21.62 -6.26 -1.92
N ALA A 245 20.55 -5.92 -1.20
CA ALA A 245 19.38 -5.27 -1.75
C ALA A 245 19.04 -4.00 -0.97
N TYR A 246 18.69 -2.94 -1.68
CA TYR A 246 18.28 -1.64 -1.16
C TYR A 246 16.90 -1.27 -1.68
N GLY A 247 16.10 -0.62 -0.85
CA GLY A 247 14.80 -0.07 -1.25
C GLY A 247 13.80 -0.02 -0.11
N ALA A 248 12.52 -0.06 -0.49
CA ALA A 248 11.42 0.04 0.43
C ALA A 248 10.89 -1.35 0.84
N SER A 249 10.77 -1.54 2.15
CA SER A 249 10.08 -2.67 2.79
C SER A 249 8.84 -2.17 3.50
N THR A 250 7.75 -2.91 3.50
CA THR A 250 6.63 -2.59 4.38
C THR A 250 7.00 -2.92 5.82
N TRP A 251 6.67 -2.04 6.76
CA TRP A 251 7.02 -2.21 8.17
C TRP A 251 6.66 -3.60 8.70
N GLY A 252 7.67 -4.32 9.15
CA GLY A 252 7.55 -5.69 9.65
C GLY A 252 7.81 -6.78 8.61
N GLN A 253 8.00 -6.47 7.32
CA GLN A 253 8.45 -7.45 6.33
C GLN A 253 9.98 -7.59 6.32
N PHE A 254 10.47 -8.79 6.04
CA PHE A 254 11.89 -9.13 6.10
C PHE A 254 12.59 -9.18 4.73
N PHE A 255 12.07 -8.46 3.76
CA PHE A 255 12.64 -8.37 2.41
C PHE A 255 12.37 -7.00 1.80
N ILE A 256 13.19 -6.61 0.84
CA ILE A 256 12.96 -5.41 0.04
C ILE A 256 11.82 -5.70 -0.95
N TYR A 257 10.68 -5.06 -0.72
CA TYR A 257 9.49 -5.26 -1.55
C TYR A 257 9.61 -4.60 -2.92
N GLN A 258 10.09 -3.36 -2.97
CA GLN A 258 10.38 -2.59 -4.17
C GLN A 258 11.76 -1.98 -4.02
N GLY A 259 12.63 -2.23 -4.96
CA GLY A 259 14.01 -1.78 -4.84
C GLY A 259 14.93 -2.35 -5.90
N PHE A 260 16.17 -2.48 -5.54
CA PHE A 260 17.21 -2.96 -6.44
C PHE A 260 18.34 -3.63 -5.67
N ASN A 261 19.10 -4.44 -6.38
CA ASN A 261 20.41 -4.91 -5.96
C ASN A 261 21.46 -4.38 -6.94
N GLU A 262 22.68 -4.87 -6.87
CA GLU A 262 23.76 -4.40 -7.75
C GLU A 262 23.48 -4.62 -9.24
N ARG A 263 22.62 -5.61 -9.58
CA ARG A 263 22.38 -6.06 -10.94
C ARG A 263 20.97 -5.85 -11.46
N THR A 264 19.96 -5.97 -10.59
CA THR A 264 18.56 -5.97 -10.98
C THR A 264 17.73 -5.02 -10.12
N GLY A 265 16.67 -4.43 -10.69
CA GLY A 265 15.71 -3.64 -9.96
C GLY A 265 14.27 -3.99 -10.34
N TRP A 266 13.37 -3.80 -9.40
CA TRP A 266 11.96 -4.14 -9.55
C TRP A 266 11.05 -3.12 -8.86
N MET A 267 9.96 -2.82 -9.55
CA MET A 267 8.89 -1.95 -9.07
C MET A 267 7.55 -2.64 -9.26
N HIS A 268 6.71 -2.62 -8.24
CA HIS A 268 5.34 -3.14 -8.30
C HIS A 268 4.32 -2.01 -8.37
N THR A 269 3.38 -2.13 -9.31
CA THR A 269 2.22 -1.24 -9.43
C THR A 269 0.94 -2.04 -9.29
N SER A 270 -0.09 -1.50 -8.64
CA SER A 270 -1.39 -2.19 -8.58
C SER A 270 -1.94 -2.41 -9.99
N SER A 271 -2.54 -3.58 -10.21
CA SER A 271 -3.03 -4.07 -11.49
C SER A 271 -4.56 -4.14 -11.51
N GLY A 272 -5.15 -3.99 -12.67
CA GLY A 272 -6.56 -4.32 -12.94
C GLY A 272 -6.78 -5.79 -13.31
N VAL A 273 -5.81 -6.67 -13.04
CA VAL A 273 -5.93 -8.09 -13.26
C VAL A 273 -7.12 -8.67 -12.51
N ASP A 274 -7.88 -9.51 -13.20
CA ASP A 274 -9.00 -10.24 -12.61
C ASP A 274 -8.54 -11.59 -12.06
N ALA A 275 -8.17 -11.61 -10.79
CA ALA A 275 -7.62 -12.78 -10.09
C ALA A 275 -8.51 -13.25 -8.93
N VAL A 276 -9.66 -12.59 -8.72
CA VAL A 276 -10.57 -12.85 -7.59
C VAL A 276 -11.98 -13.06 -8.14
N ASP A 277 -12.56 -14.22 -7.87
CA ASP A 277 -13.90 -14.57 -8.37
C ASP A 277 -14.92 -14.71 -7.27
N GLU A 278 -16.13 -14.29 -7.57
CA GLU A 278 -17.31 -14.48 -6.74
C GLU A 278 -18.26 -15.52 -7.36
N TYR A 279 -18.86 -16.35 -6.49
CA TYR A 279 -19.75 -17.43 -6.90
C TYR A 279 -21.12 -17.30 -6.21
N LEU A 280 -22.20 -17.39 -6.98
CA LEU A 280 -23.57 -17.43 -6.51
C LEU A 280 -23.93 -18.87 -6.15
N GLU A 281 -23.93 -19.18 -4.87
CA GLU A 281 -24.24 -20.51 -4.33
C GLU A 281 -25.74 -20.67 -4.10
N THR A 282 -26.32 -21.68 -4.72
CA THR A 282 -27.70 -22.09 -4.44
C THR A 282 -27.73 -22.97 -3.19
N VAL A 283 -28.10 -22.40 -2.05
CA VAL A 283 -28.02 -23.03 -0.73
C VAL A 283 -29.43 -23.45 -0.24
N GLU A 284 -29.52 -24.66 0.27
CA GLU A 284 -30.73 -25.21 0.89
C GLU A 284 -30.46 -25.71 2.31
N LYS A 285 -31.36 -25.43 3.25
CA LYS A 285 -31.26 -25.96 4.61
C LYS A 285 -31.97 -27.31 4.70
N LYS A 286 -31.23 -28.36 5.11
CA LYS A 286 -31.77 -29.71 5.36
C LYS A 286 -31.51 -30.09 6.81
N GLY A 287 -32.58 -30.09 7.63
CA GLY A 287 -32.46 -30.21 9.08
C GLY A 287 -31.68 -29.04 9.66
N ASP A 288 -30.64 -29.32 10.42
CA ASP A 288 -29.77 -28.31 11.04
C ASP A 288 -28.53 -27.91 10.19
N ARG A 289 -28.40 -28.44 8.98
CA ARG A 289 -27.25 -28.22 8.10
C ARG A 289 -27.64 -27.52 6.82
N PHE A 290 -26.71 -26.76 6.26
CA PHE A 290 -26.84 -26.17 4.94
C PHE A 290 -26.08 -27.02 3.91
N TYR A 291 -26.65 -27.09 2.71
CA TYR A 291 -26.09 -27.76 1.54
C TYR A 291 -26.13 -26.78 0.36
N TYR A 292 -25.19 -26.87 -0.52
CA TYR A 292 -25.14 -26.08 -1.77
C TYR A 292 -25.16 -27.02 -2.98
N LYS A 293 -25.78 -26.56 -4.06
CA LYS A 293 -25.85 -27.30 -5.33
C LYS A 293 -24.48 -27.21 -6.05
N TYR A 294 -24.02 -28.35 -6.60
CA TYR A 294 -22.87 -28.40 -7.47
C TYR A 294 -23.05 -29.51 -8.51
N GLY A 295 -23.27 -29.13 -9.78
CA GLY A 295 -23.71 -30.08 -10.82
C GLY A 295 -25.00 -30.83 -10.41
N LYS A 296 -24.88 -32.14 -10.24
CA LYS A 296 -26.00 -33.00 -9.81
C LYS A 296 -25.98 -33.31 -8.31
N GLU A 297 -25.02 -32.78 -7.56
CA GLU A 297 -24.78 -33.09 -6.15
C GLU A 297 -25.26 -31.98 -5.23
N ASP A 298 -25.67 -32.40 -4.02
CA ASP A 298 -25.84 -31.49 -2.87
C ASP A 298 -24.61 -31.67 -1.97
N ARG A 299 -23.74 -30.66 -1.91
CA ARG A 299 -22.53 -30.68 -1.08
C ARG A 299 -22.76 -29.97 0.25
N PRO A 300 -22.22 -30.48 1.36
CA PRO A 300 -22.41 -29.81 2.65
C PRO A 300 -21.63 -28.49 2.69
N VAL A 301 -22.29 -27.46 3.22
CA VAL A 301 -21.62 -26.22 3.60
C VAL A 301 -20.86 -26.46 4.91
N VAL A 302 -19.61 -26.06 4.97
CA VAL A 302 -18.80 -26.10 6.19
C VAL A 302 -19.17 -24.90 7.05
N ALA A 303 -19.65 -25.15 8.28
CA ALA A 303 -19.94 -24.12 9.27
C ALA A 303 -18.90 -24.19 10.39
N THR A 304 -18.25 -23.06 10.70
CA THR A 304 -17.26 -22.94 11.76
C THR A 304 -17.58 -21.73 12.64
N GLU A 305 -17.11 -21.72 13.90
CA GLU A 305 -17.23 -20.55 14.77
C GLU A 305 -15.93 -19.74 14.71
N ILE A 306 -16.06 -18.43 14.45
CA ILE A 306 -14.96 -17.46 14.61
C ILE A 306 -15.28 -16.58 15.81
N THR A 307 -14.33 -16.49 16.74
CA THR A 307 -14.37 -15.55 17.85
C THR A 307 -13.51 -14.33 17.54
N VAL A 308 -14.09 -13.14 17.69
CA VAL A 308 -13.42 -11.85 17.56
C VAL A 308 -13.37 -11.19 18.94
N PRO A 309 -12.22 -11.23 19.63
CA PRO A 309 -11.99 -10.44 20.85
C PRO A 309 -11.95 -8.95 20.51
N TYR A 310 -12.50 -8.11 21.35
CA TYR A 310 -12.45 -6.67 21.17
C TYR A 310 -12.38 -5.92 22.49
N ARG A 311 -11.77 -4.74 22.47
CA ARG A 311 -11.71 -3.86 23.63
C ARG A 311 -13.10 -3.26 23.88
N ASN A 312 -13.56 -3.37 25.13
CA ASN A 312 -14.80 -2.77 25.60
C ASN A 312 -14.55 -1.96 26.86
N GLY A 313 -14.43 -0.66 26.72
CA GLY A 313 -13.98 0.23 27.78
C GLY A 313 -12.59 -0.14 28.30
N ALA A 314 -12.48 -0.44 29.59
CA ALA A 314 -11.22 -0.87 30.23
C ALA A 314 -10.98 -2.39 30.18
N GLY A 315 -11.92 -3.18 29.65
CA GLY A 315 -11.87 -4.63 29.58
C GLY A 315 -11.89 -5.18 28.17
N MET A 316 -11.94 -6.50 28.08
CA MET A 316 -12.09 -7.24 26.83
C MET A 316 -13.46 -7.92 26.79
N ALA A 317 -14.04 -7.97 25.62
CA ALA A 317 -15.24 -8.73 25.30
C ALA A 317 -15.00 -9.56 24.04
N GLU A 318 -15.95 -10.45 23.71
CA GLU A 318 -15.85 -11.32 22.56
C GLU A 318 -17.16 -11.29 21.76
N LYS A 319 -17.03 -11.32 20.43
CA LYS A 319 -18.16 -11.52 19.52
C LYS A 319 -17.92 -12.79 18.71
N LYS A 320 -18.93 -13.67 18.70
CA LYS A 320 -18.88 -14.96 18.01
C LYS A 320 -19.70 -14.91 16.74
N PHE A 321 -19.18 -15.50 15.68
CA PHE A 321 -19.83 -15.60 14.39
C PHE A 321 -19.80 -17.05 13.92
N THR A 322 -20.96 -17.60 13.53
CA THR A 322 -20.98 -18.82 12.74
C THR A 322 -20.72 -18.43 11.29
N VAL A 323 -19.56 -18.80 10.76
CA VAL A 323 -19.17 -18.51 9.39
C VAL A 323 -19.33 -19.75 8.50
N TYR A 324 -19.58 -19.52 7.22
CA TYR A 324 -19.89 -20.54 6.24
C TYR A 324 -18.89 -20.55 5.11
N ARG A 325 -18.60 -21.74 4.59
CA ARG A 325 -17.66 -21.95 3.48
C ARG A 325 -18.12 -23.05 2.55
N THR A 326 -17.99 -22.82 1.25
CA THR A 326 -18.08 -23.87 0.21
C THR A 326 -16.68 -24.20 -0.31
N HIS A 327 -16.58 -25.03 -1.35
CA HIS A 327 -15.28 -25.30 -1.99
C HIS A 327 -14.71 -24.09 -2.78
N HIS A 328 -15.58 -23.13 -3.12
CA HIS A 328 -15.13 -21.87 -3.74
C HIS A 328 -14.51 -20.89 -2.74
N GLY A 329 -14.88 -20.98 -1.45
CA GLY A 329 -14.32 -20.10 -0.42
C GLY A 329 -15.33 -19.74 0.67
N PRO A 330 -15.02 -18.72 1.50
CA PRO A 330 -15.93 -18.22 2.52
C PRO A 330 -17.10 -17.47 1.89
N VAL A 331 -18.26 -17.58 2.56
CA VAL A 331 -19.44 -16.77 2.25
C VAL A 331 -19.20 -15.34 2.74
N ILE A 332 -19.43 -14.35 1.90
CA ILE A 332 -19.16 -12.94 2.21
C ILE A 332 -20.43 -12.08 2.24
N ARG A 333 -21.51 -12.52 1.59
CA ARG A 333 -22.80 -11.82 1.55
C ARG A 333 -23.92 -12.72 1.01
N GLU A 334 -25.12 -12.19 1.00
CA GLU A 334 -26.27 -12.75 0.26
C GLU A 334 -26.70 -11.78 -0.84
N GLU A 335 -27.07 -12.32 -2.00
CA GLU A 335 -27.57 -11.58 -3.14
C GLU A 335 -28.70 -12.34 -3.81
N ASN A 336 -29.90 -11.72 -3.88
CA ASN A 336 -31.10 -12.31 -4.52
C ASN A 336 -31.45 -13.72 -4.01
N GLY A 337 -31.29 -13.98 -2.71
CA GLY A 337 -31.57 -15.27 -2.06
C GLY A 337 -30.51 -16.34 -2.29
N LYS A 338 -29.40 -16.02 -2.95
CA LYS A 338 -28.21 -16.88 -3.07
C LYS A 338 -27.11 -16.40 -2.16
N TRP A 339 -26.29 -17.31 -1.66
CA TRP A 339 -25.08 -16.93 -0.93
C TRP A 339 -23.96 -16.62 -1.92
N VAL A 340 -23.14 -15.61 -1.63
CA VAL A 340 -21.98 -15.28 -2.44
C VAL A 340 -20.73 -15.71 -1.70
N THR A 341 -19.96 -16.59 -2.32
CA THR A 341 -18.63 -16.96 -1.87
C THR A 341 -17.56 -16.26 -2.72
N ILE A 342 -16.36 -16.18 -2.20
CA ILE A 342 -15.22 -15.53 -2.88
C ILE A 342 -14.02 -16.47 -2.90
N ARG A 343 -13.37 -16.55 -4.06
CA ARG A 343 -12.13 -17.29 -4.27
C ARG A 343 -11.02 -16.34 -4.68
N LEU A 344 -9.90 -16.43 -3.99
CA LEU A 344 -8.72 -15.60 -4.19
C LEU A 344 -7.44 -16.43 -3.99
N MET A 345 -6.28 -15.83 -4.29
CA MET A 345 -4.99 -16.46 -4.07
C MET A 345 -4.73 -16.70 -2.58
N GLN A 346 -4.37 -17.94 -2.22
CA GLN A 346 -3.96 -18.31 -0.86
C GLN A 346 -2.66 -19.14 -0.90
N LYS A 347 -1.56 -18.45 -1.23
CA LYS A 347 -0.22 -19.04 -1.41
C LYS A 347 0.83 -18.27 -0.59
N PRO A 348 0.69 -18.19 0.76
CA PRO A 348 1.56 -17.34 1.57
C PRO A 348 3.02 -17.78 1.58
N ILE A 349 3.30 -19.09 1.47
CA ILE A 349 4.67 -19.61 1.39
C ILE A 349 5.32 -19.10 0.12
N GLU A 350 4.70 -19.36 -1.04
CA GLU A 350 5.23 -18.94 -2.34
C GLU A 350 5.28 -17.41 -2.48
N ALA A 351 4.39 -16.68 -1.81
CA ALA A 351 4.43 -15.21 -1.79
C ALA A 351 5.68 -14.68 -1.06
N LEU A 352 6.02 -15.26 0.09
CA LEU A 352 7.27 -14.95 0.79
C LEU A 352 8.50 -15.42 0.00
N GLU A 353 8.46 -16.63 -0.57
CA GLU A 353 9.55 -17.13 -1.43
C GLU A 353 9.80 -16.18 -2.60
N GLN A 354 8.79 -15.88 -3.41
CA GLN A 354 8.91 -15.00 -4.56
C GLN A 354 9.45 -13.63 -4.16
N SER A 355 8.95 -13.06 -3.07
CA SER A 355 9.37 -11.75 -2.57
C SER A 355 10.82 -11.74 -2.11
N TYR A 356 11.28 -12.81 -1.48
CA TYR A 356 12.66 -12.88 -1.00
C TYR A 356 13.65 -13.22 -2.13
N VAL A 357 13.38 -14.27 -2.93
CA VAL A 357 14.37 -14.74 -3.92
C VAL A 357 14.63 -13.74 -5.04
N ARG A 358 13.65 -12.87 -5.38
CA ARG A 358 13.88 -11.81 -6.37
C ARG A 358 14.94 -10.80 -5.93
N THR A 359 15.16 -10.61 -4.62
CA THR A 359 16.19 -9.70 -4.10
C THR A 359 17.61 -10.16 -4.40
N LYS A 360 17.79 -11.43 -4.78
CA LYS A 360 19.08 -12.08 -5.07
C LYS A 360 19.27 -12.41 -6.55
N THR A 361 18.38 -11.94 -7.43
CA THR A 361 18.47 -12.15 -8.89
C THR A 361 19.62 -11.34 -9.49
N LYS A 362 20.17 -11.80 -10.62
CA LYS A 362 21.34 -11.21 -11.23
C LYS A 362 21.09 -10.68 -12.65
N ASP A 363 20.01 -11.12 -13.27
CA ASP A 363 19.65 -10.85 -14.65
C ASP A 363 18.14 -11.09 -14.88
N TYR A 364 17.65 -10.72 -16.06
CA TYR A 364 16.27 -10.97 -16.48
C TYR A 364 15.87 -12.45 -16.36
N LYS A 365 16.74 -13.37 -16.75
CA LYS A 365 16.43 -14.81 -16.74
C LYS A 365 16.18 -15.34 -15.33
N SER A 366 17.03 -14.98 -14.37
CA SER A 366 16.85 -15.36 -12.97
C SER A 366 15.63 -14.69 -12.34
N PHE A 367 15.36 -13.44 -12.71
CA PHE A 367 14.17 -12.71 -12.24
C PHE A 367 12.88 -13.34 -12.81
N ARG A 368 12.81 -13.58 -14.14
CA ARG A 368 11.68 -14.25 -14.80
C ARG A 368 11.32 -15.58 -14.15
N LYS A 369 12.33 -16.36 -13.74
CA LYS A 369 12.13 -17.64 -13.05
C LYS A 369 11.37 -17.49 -11.72
N THR A 370 11.52 -16.37 -11.02
CA THR A 370 10.79 -16.15 -9.77
C THR A 370 9.28 -16.00 -9.99
N MET A 371 8.87 -15.60 -11.20
CA MET A 371 7.46 -15.45 -11.56
C MET A 371 6.73 -16.80 -11.68
N ASP A 372 7.45 -17.91 -11.88
CA ASP A 372 6.89 -19.25 -11.94
C ASP A 372 6.40 -19.78 -10.57
N LEU A 373 6.60 -19.03 -9.50
CA LEU A 373 5.98 -19.29 -8.19
C LEU A 373 4.48 -18.94 -8.18
N PHE A 374 4.00 -18.14 -9.12
CA PHE A 374 2.60 -17.76 -9.27
C PHE A 374 2.01 -17.24 -7.96
N ALA A 375 2.64 -16.26 -7.35
CA ALA A 375 2.27 -15.75 -6.04
C ALA A 375 2.08 -14.22 -6.01
N ASN A 376 1.70 -13.64 -7.14
CA ASN A 376 1.37 -12.23 -7.28
C ASN A 376 0.08 -12.08 -8.10
N SER A 377 -1.03 -11.86 -7.40
CA SER A 377 -2.38 -11.76 -7.97
C SER A 377 -2.79 -10.35 -8.36
N SER A 378 -2.15 -9.32 -7.79
CA SER A 378 -2.71 -7.96 -7.84
C SER A 378 -1.72 -6.88 -8.29
N ASN A 379 -0.49 -7.25 -8.69
CA ASN A 379 0.51 -6.27 -9.10
C ASN A 379 1.14 -6.59 -10.46
N ASN A 380 1.35 -5.52 -11.24
CA ASN A 380 2.30 -5.52 -12.34
C ASN A 380 3.71 -5.40 -11.78
N THR A 381 4.71 -5.82 -12.55
CA THR A 381 6.13 -5.63 -12.22
C THR A 381 6.86 -4.96 -13.36
N ILE A 382 7.53 -3.86 -13.07
CA ILE A 382 8.48 -3.18 -13.95
C ILE A 382 9.88 -3.59 -13.52
N PHE A 383 10.69 -4.02 -14.46
CA PHE A 383 12.02 -4.55 -14.23
C PHE A 383 13.06 -3.84 -15.10
N ALA A 384 14.28 -3.67 -14.58
CA ALA A 384 15.46 -3.30 -15.33
C ALA A 384 16.69 -3.98 -14.75
N ASP A 385 17.73 -4.19 -15.58
CA ASP A 385 18.98 -4.79 -15.11
C ASP A 385 20.25 -4.17 -15.75
N ALA A 386 21.39 -4.59 -15.22
CA ALA A 386 22.70 -4.13 -15.63
C ALA A 386 23.18 -4.74 -16.99
N ASP A 387 22.50 -5.73 -17.51
CA ASP A 387 22.73 -6.23 -18.88
C ASP A 387 21.97 -5.37 -19.91
N GLY A 388 21.14 -4.42 -19.43
CA GLY A 388 20.40 -3.49 -20.24
C GLY A 388 18.99 -3.96 -20.60
N ASP A 389 18.56 -5.08 -20.04
CA ASP A 389 17.20 -5.58 -20.23
C ASP A 389 16.20 -4.75 -19.42
N ILE A 390 15.07 -4.40 -20.06
CA ILE A 390 13.89 -3.83 -19.41
C ILE A 390 12.69 -4.72 -19.67
N ALA A 391 11.87 -4.96 -18.65
CA ALA A 391 10.71 -5.83 -18.80
C ALA A 391 9.48 -5.32 -18.03
N TYR A 392 8.31 -5.68 -18.57
CA TYR A 392 7.01 -5.57 -17.93
C TYR A 392 6.42 -6.96 -17.75
N PHE A 393 5.93 -7.24 -16.56
CA PHE A 393 5.13 -8.41 -16.27
C PHE A 393 3.79 -7.98 -15.68
N HIS A 394 2.73 -8.55 -16.20
CA HIS A 394 1.41 -8.48 -15.57
C HIS A 394 1.38 -9.35 -14.30
N GLY A 395 0.27 -9.37 -13.54
CA GLY A 395 0.11 -10.32 -12.44
C GLY A 395 0.41 -11.75 -12.89
N ASN A 396 1.04 -12.56 -12.05
CA ASN A 396 1.41 -13.94 -12.43
C ASN A 396 0.51 -15.02 -11.80
N PHE A 397 -0.43 -14.63 -10.95
CA PHE A 397 -1.48 -15.52 -10.48
C PHE A 397 -2.79 -15.14 -11.18
N ILE A 398 -3.04 -15.71 -12.34
CA ILE A 398 -4.28 -15.47 -13.10
C ILE A 398 -4.95 -16.81 -13.34
N PRO A 399 -6.13 -17.05 -12.76
CA PRO A 399 -6.87 -18.28 -12.98
C PRO A 399 -7.26 -18.47 -14.44
N ARG A 400 -7.08 -19.67 -14.95
CA ARG A 400 -7.61 -20.08 -16.26
C ARG A 400 -9.09 -20.36 -16.11
N ARG A 401 -9.93 -19.65 -16.88
CA ARG A 401 -11.38 -19.70 -16.79
C ARG A 401 -12.02 -20.05 -18.14
N SER A 402 -13.24 -20.56 -18.07
CA SER A 402 -14.06 -20.75 -19.28
C SER A 402 -14.48 -19.38 -19.87
N ALA A 403 -14.24 -19.20 -21.16
CA ALA A 403 -14.64 -17.97 -21.88
C ALA A 403 -16.18 -17.82 -22.06
N LYS A 404 -16.97 -18.81 -21.61
CA LYS A 404 -18.42 -18.77 -21.67
C LYS A 404 -19.05 -17.83 -20.64
N PHE A 405 -18.32 -17.51 -19.56
CA PHE A 405 -18.83 -16.75 -18.43
C PHE A 405 -18.12 -15.39 -18.29
N ASP A 406 -18.85 -14.43 -17.74
CA ASP A 406 -18.32 -13.10 -17.39
C ASP A 406 -17.92 -13.10 -15.90
N PHE A 407 -16.65 -13.37 -15.61
CA PHE A 407 -16.11 -13.42 -14.26
C PHE A 407 -15.90 -12.04 -13.62
N THR A 408 -16.15 -10.95 -14.34
CA THR A 408 -16.22 -9.62 -13.72
C THR A 408 -17.45 -9.44 -12.83
N LYS A 409 -18.34 -10.44 -12.79
CA LYS A 409 -19.54 -10.54 -11.97
C LYS A 409 -19.59 -11.90 -11.29
N PRO A 410 -20.37 -12.02 -10.20
CA PRO A 410 -20.57 -13.33 -9.60
C PRO A 410 -21.14 -14.34 -10.61
N VAL A 411 -20.47 -15.49 -10.74
CA VAL A 411 -20.89 -16.60 -11.62
C VAL A 411 -21.71 -17.65 -10.87
N ASP A 412 -22.43 -18.52 -11.58
CA ASP A 412 -23.23 -19.56 -10.95
C ASP A 412 -22.33 -20.66 -10.35
N GLY A 413 -22.21 -20.70 -9.02
CA GLY A 413 -21.40 -21.69 -8.30
C GLY A 413 -21.93 -23.12 -8.37
N SER A 414 -23.15 -23.33 -8.89
CA SER A 414 -23.67 -24.67 -9.09
C SER A 414 -23.21 -25.32 -10.40
N ASP A 415 -22.64 -24.55 -11.33
CA ASP A 415 -22.12 -25.05 -12.61
C ASP A 415 -20.62 -25.35 -12.49
N PRO A 416 -20.20 -26.64 -12.61
CA PRO A 416 -18.78 -27.02 -12.55
C PRO A 416 -17.89 -26.38 -13.65
N GLU A 417 -18.48 -25.87 -14.74
CA GLU A 417 -17.70 -25.18 -15.78
C GLU A 417 -17.21 -23.79 -15.34
N THR A 418 -17.71 -23.27 -14.22
CA THR A 418 -17.23 -22.01 -13.62
C THR A 418 -16.00 -22.18 -12.73
N ASP A 419 -15.60 -23.42 -12.43
CA ASP A 419 -14.37 -23.67 -11.66
C ASP A 419 -13.11 -23.23 -12.40
N TRP A 420 -12.09 -22.85 -11.61
CA TRP A 420 -10.77 -22.59 -12.14
C TRP A 420 -10.14 -23.86 -12.74
N GLN A 421 -9.60 -23.73 -13.95
CA GLN A 421 -8.96 -24.80 -14.69
C GLN A 421 -7.42 -24.74 -14.62
N GLY A 422 -6.88 -24.35 -13.49
CA GLY A 422 -5.47 -24.06 -13.26
C GLY A 422 -5.14 -22.57 -13.38
N LEU A 423 -3.87 -22.25 -13.69
CA LEU A 423 -3.39 -20.88 -13.86
C LEU A 423 -2.89 -20.68 -15.30
N LEU A 424 -2.90 -19.46 -15.77
CA LEU A 424 -2.14 -19.07 -16.96
C LEU A 424 -0.66 -19.08 -16.63
N SER A 425 0.17 -19.55 -17.55
CA SER A 425 1.63 -19.38 -17.46
C SER A 425 1.98 -17.91 -17.65
N VAL A 426 3.17 -17.50 -17.22
CA VAL A 426 3.63 -16.13 -17.39
C VAL A 426 3.65 -15.72 -18.87
N ASP A 427 3.97 -16.67 -19.77
CA ASP A 427 4.02 -16.43 -21.22
C ASP A 427 2.63 -16.29 -21.84
N GLU A 428 1.56 -16.72 -21.16
CA GLU A 428 0.16 -16.52 -21.54
C GLU A 428 -0.46 -15.23 -20.97
N THR A 429 0.31 -14.49 -20.17
CA THR A 429 -0.14 -13.19 -19.62
C THR A 429 0.56 -12.04 -20.31
N PRO A 430 0.00 -10.81 -20.29
CA PRO A 430 0.66 -9.64 -20.88
C PRO A 430 2.06 -9.44 -20.28
N HIS A 431 3.08 -9.47 -21.12
CA HIS A 431 4.47 -9.21 -20.74
C HIS A 431 5.24 -8.58 -21.88
N LEU A 432 6.32 -7.89 -21.57
CA LEU A 432 7.25 -7.29 -22.54
C LEU A 432 8.69 -7.52 -22.10
N LEU A 433 9.56 -7.74 -23.08
CA LEU A 433 11.00 -7.68 -22.91
C LEU A 433 11.58 -6.82 -24.02
N ASN A 434 12.35 -5.80 -23.68
CA ASN A 434 13.08 -4.91 -24.60
C ASN A 434 12.21 -4.38 -25.77
N PRO A 435 11.09 -3.69 -25.50
CA PRO A 435 10.24 -3.19 -26.55
C PRO A 435 10.99 -2.19 -27.45
N LYS A 436 10.64 -2.15 -28.74
CA LYS A 436 11.28 -1.26 -29.74
C LYS A 436 11.16 0.24 -29.40
N SER A 437 10.21 0.62 -28.57
CA SER A 437 10.07 1.98 -28.03
C SER A 437 11.30 2.42 -27.21
N GLY A 438 12.07 1.48 -26.66
CA GLY A 438 13.19 1.73 -25.75
C GLY A 438 12.76 2.20 -24.37
N TRP A 439 11.48 2.07 -24.04
CA TRP A 439 10.91 2.35 -22.72
C TRP A 439 9.66 1.53 -22.48
N LEU A 440 9.34 1.33 -21.21
CA LEU A 440 8.05 0.79 -20.79
C LEU A 440 7.66 1.37 -19.42
N TYR A 441 6.36 1.32 -19.12
CA TYR A 441 5.84 1.86 -17.87
C TYR A 441 4.58 1.14 -17.41
N ASN A 442 4.20 1.38 -16.17
CA ASN A 442 2.83 1.21 -15.67
C ASN A 442 2.51 2.28 -14.62
N SER A 443 1.30 2.82 -14.71
CA SER A 443 0.73 3.81 -13.77
C SER A 443 -0.66 3.35 -13.31
N ASN A 444 -0.81 2.05 -13.02
CA ASN A 444 -2.06 1.37 -12.64
C ASN A 444 -3.14 1.38 -13.73
N ASN A 445 -2.75 1.62 -14.95
CA ASN A 445 -3.55 1.50 -16.14
C ASN A 445 -3.37 0.10 -16.77
N TRP A 446 -4.14 -0.18 -17.79
CA TRP A 446 -4.04 -1.43 -18.55
C TRP A 446 -2.68 -1.62 -19.26
N PRO A 447 -2.28 -2.87 -19.60
CA PRO A 447 -1.00 -3.14 -20.26
C PRO A 447 -0.94 -2.71 -21.74
N TRP A 448 -2.09 -2.39 -22.35
CA TRP A 448 -2.21 -2.12 -23.80
C TRP A 448 -1.56 -0.82 -24.25
N SER A 449 -1.03 -0.05 -23.33
CA SER A 449 -0.28 1.20 -23.59
C SER A 449 1.12 1.20 -22.95
N ALA A 450 1.52 0.11 -22.30
CA ALA A 450 2.73 0.01 -21.46
C ALA A 450 4.05 0.37 -22.16
N ALA A 451 4.11 0.32 -23.51
CA ALA A 451 5.29 0.64 -24.31
C ALA A 451 4.92 1.40 -25.62
N GLY A 452 3.83 2.18 -25.58
CA GLY A 452 3.30 2.87 -26.75
C GLY A 452 2.98 1.90 -27.90
N PRO A 453 3.47 2.13 -29.13
CA PRO A 453 3.21 1.23 -30.27
C PRO A 453 3.74 -0.20 -30.09
N SER A 454 4.63 -0.44 -29.14
CA SER A 454 5.22 -1.75 -28.83
C SER A 454 4.49 -2.49 -27.71
N SER A 455 3.35 -1.98 -27.25
CA SER A 455 2.55 -2.58 -26.18
C SER A 455 1.93 -3.91 -26.59
N PRO A 456 1.58 -4.78 -25.62
CA PRO A 456 0.77 -5.97 -25.87
C PRO A 456 -0.57 -5.58 -26.50
N LYS A 457 -1.17 -6.46 -27.28
CA LYS A 457 -2.47 -6.22 -27.91
C LYS A 457 -3.56 -6.94 -27.14
N LYS A 458 -4.64 -6.24 -26.83
CA LYS A 458 -5.76 -6.75 -26.06
C LYS A 458 -6.37 -8.03 -26.65
N GLU A 459 -6.46 -8.09 -27.96
CA GLU A 459 -7.02 -9.20 -28.73
C GLU A 459 -6.23 -10.52 -28.62
N ASP A 460 -4.97 -10.46 -28.19
CA ASP A 460 -4.12 -11.64 -28.03
C ASP A 460 -4.35 -12.37 -26.69
N TYR A 461 -5.17 -11.81 -25.80
CA TYR A 461 -5.36 -12.32 -24.43
C TYR A 461 -6.84 -12.54 -24.09
N PRO A 462 -7.15 -13.47 -23.16
CA PRO A 462 -8.51 -13.62 -22.66
C PRO A 462 -9.04 -12.31 -22.02
N VAL A 463 -10.33 -12.05 -22.19
CA VAL A 463 -10.97 -10.79 -21.70
C VAL A 463 -10.85 -10.57 -20.20
N TYR A 464 -10.75 -11.65 -19.42
CA TYR A 464 -10.63 -11.61 -17.97
C TYR A 464 -9.21 -11.33 -17.46
N VAL A 465 -8.22 -11.21 -18.32
CA VAL A 465 -6.84 -10.95 -17.90
C VAL A 465 -6.67 -9.56 -17.32
N GLU A 466 -7.42 -8.57 -17.86
CA GLU A 466 -7.34 -7.19 -17.43
C GLU A 466 -8.71 -6.50 -17.54
N THR A 467 -9.16 -5.93 -16.44
CA THR A 467 -10.44 -5.21 -16.33
C THR A 467 -10.27 -3.69 -16.22
N GLY A 468 -9.05 -3.21 -16.04
CA GLY A 468 -8.72 -1.79 -15.95
C GLY A 468 -8.88 -1.05 -17.27
N THR A 469 -8.68 0.26 -17.18
CA THR A 469 -8.76 1.20 -18.31
C THR A 469 -7.51 2.06 -18.38
N GLU A 470 -7.39 2.86 -19.45
CA GLU A 470 -6.39 3.91 -19.50
C GLU A 470 -6.73 5.01 -18.49
N SER A 471 -5.71 5.70 -18.02
CA SER A 471 -5.83 6.78 -17.05
C SER A 471 -5.13 8.05 -17.54
N ALA A 472 -5.55 9.21 -17.01
CA ALA A 472 -4.88 10.48 -17.30
C ALA A 472 -3.39 10.42 -16.96
N ARG A 473 -3.03 9.70 -15.88
CA ARG A 473 -1.64 9.49 -15.46
C ARG A 473 -0.87 8.58 -16.43
N GLY A 474 -1.51 7.54 -16.97
CA GLY A 474 -0.92 6.70 -18.02
C GLY A 474 -0.64 7.48 -19.31
N LEU A 475 -1.57 8.33 -19.75
CA LEU A 475 -1.34 9.23 -20.88
C LEU A 475 -0.19 10.22 -20.63
N HIS A 476 -0.04 10.69 -19.40
CA HIS A 476 1.07 11.55 -19.00
C HIS A 476 2.41 10.80 -19.08
N ALA A 477 2.48 9.56 -18.59
CA ALA A 477 3.68 8.74 -18.67
C ALA A 477 4.11 8.51 -20.13
N ILE A 478 3.19 8.21 -21.05
CA ILE A 478 3.48 8.11 -22.49
C ILE A 478 4.06 9.41 -23.03
N ARG A 479 3.49 10.56 -22.64
CA ARG A 479 3.93 11.87 -23.09
C ARG A 479 5.39 12.15 -22.69
N VAL A 480 5.76 11.91 -21.43
CA VAL A 480 7.13 12.20 -20.97
C VAL A 480 8.15 11.20 -21.51
N LEU A 481 7.79 9.91 -21.62
CA LEU A 481 8.67 8.88 -22.12
C LEU A 481 8.82 8.92 -23.66
N GLY A 482 7.73 9.18 -24.38
CA GLY A 482 7.73 9.19 -25.84
C GLY A 482 8.44 10.39 -26.47
N ASN A 483 8.48 11.51 -25.78
CA ASN A 483 9.08 12.76 -26.26
C ASN A 483 10.53 12.97 -25.83
N THR A 484 11.07 12.10 -24.96
CA THR A 484 12.42 12.25 -24.41
C THR A 484 13.35 11.17 -24.96
N LYS A 485 14.56 11.58 -25.36
CA LYS A 485 15.69 10.73 -25.71
C LYS A 485 16.86 11.09 -24.79
N ASP A 486 17.87 10.25 -24.73
CA ASP A 486 19.07 10.48 -23.94
C ASP A 486 18.77 10.72 -22.46
N PHE A 487 17.90 9.90 -21.89
CA PHE A 487 17.56 9.96 -20.48
C PHE A 487 18.84 9.83 -19.60
N THR A 488 18.85 10.60 -18.54
CA THR A 488 19.80 10.49 -17.43
C THR A 488 19.03 10.24 -16.15
N LEU A 489 19.71 9.92 -15.07
CA LEU A 489 19.10 9.82 -13.75
C LEU A 489 18.30 11.10 -13.40
N ASP A 490 18.90 12.29 -13.65
CA ASP A 490 18.25 13.57 -13.38
C ASP A 490 17.04 13.83 -14.26
N SER A 491 17.09 13.51 -15.55
CA SER A 491 15.97 13.73 -16.45
C SER A 491 14.81 12.74 -16.22
N LEU A 492 15.10 11.53 -15.72
CA LEU A 492 14.03 10.61 -15.30
C LEU A 492 13.38 11.06 -13.98
N ILE A 493 14.15 11.65 -13.05
CA ILE A 493 13.56 12.33 -11.89
C ILE A 493 12.65 13.48 -12.35
N ALA A 494 13.13 14.33 -13.26
CA ALA A 494 12.33 15.43 -13.79
C ALA A 494 11.05 14.94 -14.49
N ALA A 495 11.10 13.81 -15.21
CA ALA A 495 9.92 13.18 -15.82
C ALA A 495 8.92 12.68 -14.77
N ALA A 496 9.40 12.06 -13.67
CA ALA A 496 8.56 11.62 -12.56
C ALA A 496 7.85 12.78 -11.84
N TYR A 497 8.40 13.98 -11.91
CA TYR A 497 7.85 15.22 -11.35
C TYR A 497 7.36 16.21 -12.42
N ASP A 498 7.11 15.75 -13.66
CA ASP A 498 6.50 16.64 -14.66
C ASP A 498 5.13 17.14 -14.16
N SER A 499 4.93 18.44 -14.29
CA SER A 499 3.83 19.15 -13.65
C SER A 499 2.52 19.16 -14.44
N TYR A 500 2.48 18.52 -15.59
CA TYR A 500 1.32 18.54 -16.48
C TYR A 500 0.13 17.75 -15.91
N LEU A 501 -1.08 18.21 -16.18
CA LEU A 501 -2.35 17.64 -15.71
C LEU A 501 -3.27 17.30 -16.90
N PRO A 502 -3.08 16.16 -17.55
CA PRO A 502 -3.81 15.80 -18.78
C PRO A 502 -5.34 15.71 -18.62
N TRP A 503 -5.84 15.50 -17.41
CA TRP A 503 -7.29 15.44 -17.15
C TRP A 503 -8.00 16.71 -17.61
N PHE A 504 -7.33 17.84 -17.54
CA PHE A 504 -7.88 19.14 -17.95
C PHE A 504 -7.87 19.37 -19.48
N ASP A 505 -7.19 18.52 -20.26
CA ASP A 505 -7.12 18.67 -21.73
C ASP A 505 -8.48 18.58 -22.41
N LYS A 506 -9.39 17.74 -21.88
CA LYS A 506 -10.74 17.56 -22.43
C LYS A 506 -11.78 18.34 -21.63
N SER A 507 -11.65 18.39 -20.32
CA SER A 507 -12.66 18.96 -19.42
C SER A 507 -12.67 20.50 -19.45
N LEU A 508 -11.49 21.14 -19.44
CA LEU A 508 -11.40 22.61 -19.41
C LEU A 508 -11.87 23.26 -20.71
N PRO A 509 -11.58 22.78 -21.93
CA PRO A 509 -12.16 23.31 -23.14
C PRO A 509 -13.69 23.28 -23.16
N ALA A 510 -14.31 22.25 -22.58
CA ALA A 510 -15.77 22.16 -22.48
C ALA A 510 -16.34 23.28 -21.58
N LEU A 511 -15.69 23.56 -20.45
CA LEU A 511 -16.06 24.69 -19.56
C LEU A 511 -15.91 26.03 -20.27
N ILE A 512 -14.79 26.28 -20.94
CA ILE A 512 -14.51 27.53 -21.65
C ILE A 512 -15.53 27.75 -22.75
N LYS A 513 -15.82 26.71 -23.56
CA LYS A 513 -16.84 26.74 -24.61
C LYS A 513 -18.22 27.07 -24.03
N ALA A 514 -18.59 26.42 -22.92
CA ALA A 514 -19.87 26.68 -22.26
C ALA A 514 -20.00 28.16 -21.86
N TRP A 515 -18.92 28.77 -21.35
CA TRP A 515 -18.92 30.20 -21.03
C TRP A 515 -19.00 31.07 -22.28
N ASP A 516 -18.27 30.77 -23.34
CA ASP A 516 -18.28 31.51 -24.61
C ASP A 516 -19.69 31.54 -25.24
N GLU A 517 -20.40 30.42 -25.18
CA GLU A 517 -21.76 30.26 -25.71
C GLU A 517 -22.85 30.83 -24.79
N THR A 518 -22.53 31.19 -23.55
CA THR A 518 -23.49 31.72 -22.58
C THR A 518 -23.86 33.17 -22.97
N PRO A 519 -25.18 33.53 -23.04
CA PRO A 519 -25.61 34.88 -23.35
C PRO A 519 -25.14 35.90 -22.30
N GLU A 520 -24.87 37.13 -22.73
CA GLU A 520 -24.47 38.25 -21.84
C GLU A 520 -25.52 38.58 -20.75
N THR A 521 -26.78 38.20 -20.95
CA THR A 521 -27.87 38.35 -20.01
C THR A 521 -27.83 37.35 -18.86
N ASN A 522 -27.02 36.27 -18.96
CA ASN A 522 -26.88 35.30 -17.90
C ASN A 522 -25.94 35.86 -16.82
N PRO A 523 -26.36 35.90 -15.55
CA PRO A 523 -25.54 36.43 -14.45
C PRO A 523 -24.16 35.74 -14.31
N LEU A 524 -24.08 34.45 -14.64
CA LEU A 524 -22.83 33.68 -14.56
C LEU A 524 -21.79 34.17 -15.58
N LYS A 525 -22.23 34.78 -16.70
CA LYS A 525 -21.32 35.28 -17.73
C LYS A 525 -20.39 36.37 -17.16
N ALA A 526 -20.96 37.40 -16.54
CA ALA A 526 -20.20 38.47 -15.90
C ALA A 526 -19.48 38.02 -14.62
N GLN A 527 -20.14 37.18 -13.81
CA GLN A 527 -19.60 36.70 -12.54
C GLN A 527 -18.31 35.89 -12.74
N LEU A 528 -18.25 35.05 -13.77
CA LEU A 528 -17.15 34.11 -14.00
C LEU A 528 -16.10 34.61 -15.00
N ALA A 529 -16.27 35.80 -15.59
CA ALA A 529 -15.32 36.35 -16.53
C ALA A 529 -13.86 36.35 -16.02
N PRO A 530 -13.57 36.82 -14.78
CA PRO A 530 -12.19 36.79 -14.26
C PRO A 530 -11.62 35.39 -14.06
N GLN A 531 -12.46 34.40 -13.72
CA GLN A 531 -12.06 32.99 -13.55
C GLN A 531 -11.73 32.37 -14.91
N ILE A 532 -12.55 32.61 -15.91
CA ILE A 532 -12.32 32.11 -17.28
C ILE A 532 -11.09 32.79 -17.92
N GLU A 533 -10.90 34.09 -17.72
CA GLU A 533 -9.70 34.79 -18.16
C GLU A 533 -8.42 34.18 -17.57
N LEU A 534 -8.47 33.72 -16.32
CA LEU A 534 -7.36 33.08 -15.63
C LEU A 534 -7.12 31.65 -16.18
N LEU A 535 -8.19 30.88 -16.38
CA LEU A 535 -8.09 29.47 -16.81
C LEU A 535 -7.78 29.31 -18.30
N ARG A 536 -8.23 30.23 -19.17
CA ARG A 536 -8.07 30.13 -20.64
C ARG A 536 -6.61 30.05 -21.09
N PRO A 537 -5.64 30.84 -20.59
CA PRO A 537 -4.23 30.74 -20.97
C PRO A 537 -3.43 29.72 -20.13
N TRP A 538 -4.07 29.02 -19.17
CA TRP A 538 -3.35 28.08 -18.31
C TRP A 538 -2.83 26.88 -19.10
N ASP A 539 -1.56 26.56 -18.89
CA ASP A 539 -0.83 25.48 -19.55
C ASP A 539 -1.05 24.09 -18.93
N HIS A 540 -2.03 23.97 -18.03
CA HIS A 540 -2.35 22.77 -17.24
C HIS A 540 -1.19 22.25 -16.37
N ARG A 541 -0.32 23.17 -15.92
CA ARG A 541 0.82 22.80 -15.05
C ARG A 541 0.63 23.32 -13.64
N TRP A 542 0.92 22.43 -12.69
CA TRP A 542 0.93 22.82 -11.28
C TRP A 542 2.23 23.51 -10.88
N THR A 543 2.12 24.50 -10.00
CA THR A 543 3.19 25.03 -9.17
C THR A 543 2.60 25.43 -7.81
N ALA A 544 3.43 25.57 -6.77
CA ALA A 544 2.94 26.01 -5.46
C ALA A 544 2.32 27.43 -5.50
N SER A 545 2.78 28.30 -6.40
CA SER A 545 2.24 29.65 -6.59
C SER A 545 1.08 29.74 -7.58
N SER A 546 0.67 28.63 -8.21
CA SER A 546 -0.36 28.62 -9.25
C SER A 546 -1.76 28.83 -8.67
N VAL A 547 -2.41 29.93 -9.06
CA VAL A 547 -3.84 30.18 -8.78
C VAL A 547 -4.73 29.38 -9.74
N PRO A 548 -4.40 29.26 -11.07
CA PRO A 548 -5.16 28.39 -11.99
C PRO A 548 -5.29 26.95 -11.49
N THR A 549 -4.21 26.38 -10.94
CA THR A 549 -4.24 25.02 -10.38
C THR A 549 -5.28 24.90 -9.25
N SER A 550 -5.32 25.83 -8.30
CA SER A 550 -6.31 25.83 -7.23
C SER A 550 -7.75 25.86 -7.76
N LEU A 551 -8.01 26.77 -8.66
CA LEU A 551 -9.35 26.96 -9.23
C LEU A 551 -9.78 25.73 -10.06
N ALA A 552 -8.87 25.19 -10.89
CA ALA A 552 -9.15 24.02 -11.72
C ALA A 552 -9.38 22.76 -10.89
N VAL A 553 -8.58 22.53 -9.85
CA VAL A 553 -8.74 21.36 -8.95
C VAL A 553 -10.07 21.44 -8.20
N PHE A 554 -10.40 22.60 -7.62
CA PHE A 554 -11.69 22.78 -6.93
C PHE A 554 -12.89 22.63 -7.87
N TRP A 555 -12.79 23.15 -9.09
CA TRP A 555 -13.81 22.94 -10.11
C TRP A 555 -13.91 21.46 -10.51
N GLY A 556 -12.77 20.81 -10.72
CA GLY A 556 -12.70 19.39 -11.07
C GLY A 556 -13.36 18.51 -10.02
N GLU A 557 -13.11 18.75 -8.73
CA GLU A 557 -13.76 18.00 -7.63
C GLU A 557 -15.28 18.21 -7.61
N ASP A 558 -15.77 19.47 -7.71
CA ASP A 558 -17.20 19.75 -7.68
C ASP A 558 -17.92 19.10 -8.87
N ILE A 559 -17.37 19.22 -10.09
CA ILE A 559 -18.01 18.65 -11.29
C ILE A 559 -17.95 17.11 -11.29
N LEU A 560 -16.86 16.51 -10.85
CA LEU A 560 -16.76 15.05 -10.67
C LEU A 560 -17.78 14.53 -9.68
N HIS A 561 -17.92 15.20 -8.54
CA HIS A 561 -18.92 14.84 -7.53
C HIS A 561 -20.33 14.82 -8.12
N ARG A 562 -20.69 15.80 -8.95
CA ARG A 562 -21.99 15.90 -9.63
C ARG A 562 -22.18 14.85 -10.72
N ALA A 563 -21.14 14.55 -11.49
CA ALA A 563 -21.24 13.77 -12.73
C ALA A 563 -21.03 12.26 -12.55
N ARG A 564 -20.30 11.81 -11.51
CA ARG A 564 -19.84 10.42 -11.35
C ARG A 564 -20.93 9.34 -11.41
N ILE A 565 -22.08 9.61 -10.79
CA ILE A 565 -23.21 8.66 -10.76
C ILE A 565 -23.79 8.48 -12.15
N ASP A 566 -23.99 9.56 -12.86
CA ASP A 566 -24.59 9.52 -14.20
C ASP A 566 -23.60 9.02 -15.26
N ALA A 567 -22.31 9.31 -15.12
CA ALA A 567 -21.25 8.73 -15.92
C ALA A 567 -21.23 7.19 -15.79
N LYS A 568 -21.31 6.69 -14.54
CA LYS A 568 -21.37 5.25 -14.27
C LYS A 568 -22.61 4.59 -14.89
N LYS A 569 -23.77 5.24 -14.79
CA LYS A 569 -25.02 4.75 -15.47
C LYS A 569 -24.91 4.75 -16.98
N ALA A 570 -24.19 5.73 -17.53
CA ALA A 570 -23.95 5.85 -18.98
C ALA A 570 -22.85 4.90 -19.50
N GLY A 571 -22.12 4.19 -18.63
CA GLY A 571 -21.05 3.26 -18.99
C GLY A 571 -19.82 3.93 -19.61
N VAL A 572 -19.56 5.22 -19.30
CA VAL A 572 -18.41 5.99 -19.78
C VAL A 572 -17.58 6.53 -18.62
N SER A 573 -16.35 6.96 -18.90
CA SER A 573 -15.53 7.63 -17.88
C SER A 573 -16.18 8.95 -17.44
N ALA A 574 -15.93 9.37 -16.19
CA ALA A 574 -16.45 10.65 -15.70
C ALA A 574 -15.91 11.83 -16.53
N GLU A 575 -14.65 11.75 -16.98
CA GLU A 575 -14.02 12.75 -17.84
C GLU A 575 -14.75 12.88 -19.20
N GLU A 576 -15.04 11.76 -19.86
CA GLU A 576 -15.80 11.76 -21.13
C GLU A 576 -17.23 12.27 -20.92
N TYR A 577 -17.86 11.89 -19.82
CA TYR A 577 -19.20 12.36 -19.48
C TYR A 577 -19.22 13.88 -19.25
N ILE A 578 -18.25 14.40 -18.51
CA ILE A 578 -18.11 15.84 -18.24
C ILE A 578 -17.88 16.60 -19.54
N ALA A 579 -16.97 16.12 -20.38
CA ALA A 579 -16.64 16.78 -21.66
C ALA A 579 -17.76 16.74 -22.69
N GLY A 580 -18.66 15.74 -22.66
CA GLY A 580 -19.63 15.53 -23.75
C GLY A 580 -21.10 15.49 -23.37
N LYS A 581 -21.44 15.35 -22.07
CA LYS A 581 -22.83 15.12 -21.61
C LYS A 581 -23.31 16.10 -20.56
N VAL A 582 -22.42 16.73 -19.79
CA VAL A 582 -22.79 17.74 -18.79
C VAL A 582 -23.20 19.02 -19.49
N SER A 583 -24.29 19.63 -19.07
CA SER A 583 -24.78 20.88 -19.68
C SER A 583 -23.83 22.06 -19.38
N GLY A 584 -23.75 23.02 -20.29
CA GLY A 584 -22.95 24.24 -20.10
C GLY A 584 -23.30 24.99 -18.80
N GLU A 585 -24.57 25.05 -18.46
CA GLU A 585 -25.03 25.66 -17.21
C GLU A 585 -24.47 24.92 -15.98
N GLN A 586 -24.48 23.61 -15.96
CA GLN A 586 -23.91 22.82 -14.85
C GLN A 586 -22.39 23.00 -14.73
N LEU A 587 -21.65 23.10 -15.84
CA LEU A 587 -20.23 23.38 -15.85
C LEU A 587 -19.94 24.76 -15.20
N LEU A 588 -20.72 25.79 -15.56
CA LEU A 588 -20.55 27.14 -15.03
C LEU A 588 -20.98 27.25 -13.55
N GLN A 589 -22.08 26.61 -13.17
CA GLN A 589 -22.50 26.55 -11.75
C GLN A 589 -21.47 25.87 -10.89
N SER A 590 -20.81 24.81 -11.38
CA SER A 590 -19.72 24.14 -10.71
C SER A 590 -18.50 25.05 -10.52
N LEU A 591 -18.15 25.88 -11.53
CA LEU A 591 -17.06 26.85 -11.40
C LEU A 591 -17.40 27.96 -10.40
N ALA A 592 -18.66 28.42 -10.37
CA ALA A 592 -19.13 29.38 -9.36
C ALA A 592 -19.02 28.80 -7.95
N SER A 593 -19.48 27.54 -7.75
CA SER A 593 -19.37 26.84 -6.46
C SER A 593 -17.91 26.68 -6.01
N ALA A 594 -17.01 26.30 -6.89
CA ALA A 594 -15.58 26.19 -6.61
C ALA A 594 -14.96 27.54 -6.21
N SER A 595 -15.30 28.60 -6.93
CA SER A 595 -14.85 29.95 -6.64
C SER A 595 -15.36 30.45 -5.28
N ASP A 596 -16.63 30.21 -4.97
CA ASP A 596 -17.24 30.57 -3.68
C ASP A 596 -16.64 29.76 -2.52
N LYS A 597 -16.37 28.47 -2.72
CA LYS A 597 -15.71 27.63 -1.73
C LYS A 597 -14.28 28.11 -1.42
N LEU A 598 -13.48 28.41 -2.43
CA LEU A 598 -12.15 28.99 -2.25
C LEU A 598 -12.22 30.31 -1.46
N LYS A 599 -13.17 31.18 -1.78
CA LYS A 599 -13.37 32.44 -1.08
C LYS A 599 -13.79 32.23 0.38
N ALA A 600 -14.69 31.28 0.65
CA ALA A 600 -15.16 30.98 2.00
C ALA A 600 -14.07 30.35 2.87
N ASP A 601 -13.26 29.46 2.30
CA ASP A 601 -12.24 28.76 3.06
C ASP A 601 -10.98 29.60 3.26
N PHE A 602 -10.56 30.36 2.24
CA PHE A 602 -9.26 31.06 2.20
C PHE A 602 -9.36 32.59 2.05
N GLY A 603 -10.58 33.16 2.04
CA GLY A 603 -10.80 34.60 1.93
C GLY A 603 -10.73 35.14 0.50
N SER A 604 -10.24 34.39 -0.46
CA SER A 604 -10.12 34.73 -1.89
C SER A 604 -10.22 33.51 -2.78
N TRP A 605 -10.88 33.63 -3.93
CA TRP A 605 -10.78 32.58 -4.95
C TRP A 605 -9.43 32.57 -5.69
N LYS A 606 -8.63 33.65 -5.56
CA LYS A 606 -7.27 33.77 -6.08
C LYS A 606 -6.22 33.27 -5.09
N THR A 607 -6.45 32.12 -4.46
CA THR A 607 -5.53 31.52 -3.50
C THR A 607 -4.52 30.64 -4.23
N PRO A 608 -3.21 30.83 -4.01
CA PRO A 608 -2.17 29.94 -4.57
C PRO A 608 -2.31 28.50 -4.10
N TRP A 609 -1.99 27.54 -4.96
CA TRP A 609 -2.12 26.11 -4.66
C TRP A 609 -1.36 25.66 -3.41
N GLY A 610 -0.14 26.13 -3.22
CA GLY A 610 0.68 25.80 -2.06
C GLY A 610 0.19 26.36 -0.73
N ASP A 611 -0.74 27.33 -0.73
CA ASP A 611 -1.39 27.79 0.49
C ASP A 611 -2.50 26.84 0.95
N ILE A 612 -3.01 26.03 0.03
CA ILE A 612 -4.06 25.02 0.23
C ILE A 612 -3.45 23.65 0.49
N ASN A 613 -2.58 23.18 -0.39
CA ASN A 613 -2.06 21.82 -0.49
C ASN A 613 -0.78 21.69 0.33
N ARG A 614 -0.83 20.95 1.45
CA ARG A 614 0.18 21.00 2.50
C ARG A 614 0.64 19.64 2.96
N PHE A 615 1.92 19.48 3.20
CA PHE A 615 2.50 18.36 3.96
C PHE A 615 2.59 18.75 5.44
N GLN A 616 2.09 17.87 6.32
CA GLN A 616 2.19 18.04 7.76
C GLN A 616 2.37 16.66 8.42
N ARG A 617 3.32 16.55 9.32
CA ARG A 617 3.52 15.39 10.20
C ARG A 617 3.76 15.95 11.61
N ILE A 618 2.79 15.75 12.51
CA ILE A 618 2.77 16.37 13.85
C ILE A 618 3.36 15.41 14.89
N ASN A 619 2.99 14.13 14.82
CA ASN A 619 3.41 13.13 15.79
C ASN A 619 3.62 11.76 15.13
N GLY A 620 3.94 10.73 15.93
CA GLY A 620 4.15 9.35 15.47
C GLY A 620 2.87 8.53 15.24
N ASP A 621 1.68 9.14 15.36
CA ASP A 621 0.43 8.43 15.14
C ASP A 621 0.27 8.04 13.66
N ILE A 622 -0.43 6.94 13.43
CA ILE A 622 -0.74 6.49 12.06
C ILE A 622 -1.71 7.46 11.41
N VAL A 623 -2.73 7.88 12.14
CA VAL A 623 -3.66 8.95 11.72
C VAL A 623 -3.21 10.26 12.33
N GLN A 624 -2.73 11.18 11.50
CA GLN A 624 -2.20 12.45 11.95
C GLN A 624 -3.31 13.42 12.41
N PRO A 625 -3.13 14.13 13.55
CA PRO A 625 -4.07 15.13 14.04
C PRO A 625 -3.84 16.48 13.35
N PHE A 626 -4.14 16.56 12.04
CA PHE A 626 -3.90 17.77 11.24
C PHE A 626 -4.49 19.03 11.84
N ASN A 627 -3.73 20.13 11.77
CA ASN A 627 -4.09 21.40 12.38
C ASN A 627 -3.57 22.59 11.56
N ASP A 628 -4.45 23.49 11.14
CA ASP A 628 -4.10 24.70 10.37
C ASP A 628 -3.22 25.69 11.12
N ALA A 629 -3.21 25.64 12.46
CA ALA A 629 -2.37 26.50 13.30
C ALA A 629 -0.93 26.01 13.44
N GLU A 630 -0.68 24.72 13.16
CA GLU A 630 0.64 24.12 13.24
C GLU A 630 1.43 24.30 11.93
N PRO A 631 2.77 24.28 11.99
CA PRO A 631 3.61 24.40 10.80
C PRO A 631 3.31 23.31 9.76
N SER A 632 3.35 23.69 8.50
CA SER A 632 3.19 22.79 7.36
C SER A 632 3.96 23.31 6.14
N ILE A 633 4.28 22.40 5.20
CA ILE A 633 5.10 22.69 4.02
C ILE A 633 4.21 22.71 2.78
N PRO A 634 4.31 23.73 1.89
CA PRO A 634 3.61 23.74 0.60
C PRO A 634 4.05 22.56 -0.25
N VAL A 635 3.08 21.88 -0.90
CA VAL A 635 3.35 20.84 -1.90
C VAL A 635 2.77 21.29 -3.24
N ALA A 636 3.60 21.28 -4.27
CA ALA A 636 3.21 21.76 -5.58
C ALA A 636 2.41 20.73 -6.39
N PHE A 637 2.78 19.45 -6.29
CA PHE A 637 2.13 18.37 -7.04
C PHE A 637 0.78 17.98 -6.43
N THR A 638 -0.10 17.41 -7.27
CA THR A 638 -1.51 17.19 -6.96
C THR A 638 -1.86 15.71 -6.86
N SER A 639 -3.15 15.41 -6.67
CA SER A 639 -3.70 14.06 -6.82
C SER A 639 -3.40 13.47 -8.20
N SER A 640 -3.13 12.17 -8.21
CA SER A 640 -2.98 11.35 -9.42
C SER A 640 -4.25 11.32 -10.29
N LEU A 641 -5.40 11.65 -9.70
CA LEU A 641 -6.69 11.78 -10.39
C LEU A 641 -6.61 12.75 -11.59
N TRP A 642 -5.88 13.85 -11.43
CA TRP A 642 -5.71 14.86 -12.47
C TRP A 642 -4.64 14.51 -13.51
N GLY A 643 -4.00 13.33 -13.35
CA GLY A 643 -2.91 12.88 -14.21
C GLY A 643 -1.52 13.29 -13.71
N SER A 644 -1.39 13.81 -12.51
CA SER A 644 -0.08 14.09 -11.89
C SER A 644 0.72 12.80 -11.72
N LEU A 645 1.92 12.73 -12.29
CA LEU A 645 2.85 11.61 -12.08
C LEU A 645 3.37 11.64 -10.64
N ALA A 646 3.83 12.80 -10.16
CA ALA A 646 4.05 12.99 -8.74
C ALA A 646 2.69 13.12 -8.04
N SER A 647 2.33 12.14 -7.21
CA SER A 647 1.03 12.07 -6.57
C SER A 647 1.06 12.57 -5.12
N PHE A 648 0.05 13.38 -4.76
CA PHE A 648 -0.17 13.85 -3.41
C PHE A 648 -1.68 13.91 -3.13
N GLY A 649 -2.19 12.87 -2.46
CA GLY A 649 -3.59 12.74 -2.08
C GLY A 649 -3.87 13.55 -0.82
N ALA A 650 -4.43 14.75 -1.01
CA ALA A 650 -4.73 15.68 0.06
C ALA A 650 -6.20 16.11 0.01
N HIS A 651 -6.76 16.34 1.19
CA HIS A 651 -8.11 16.91 1.38
C HIS A 651 -8.18 17.68 2.69
N ALA A 652 -9.27 18.44 2.88
CA ALA A 652 -9.56 19.07 4.15
C ALA A 652 -10.01 18.02 5.18
N TRP A 653 -9.45 18.08 6.37
CA TRP A 653 -9.79 17.20 7.50
C TRP A 653 -10.77 17.90 8.45
N PRO A 654 -11.46 17.19 9.34
CA PRO A 654 -12.32 17.80 10.33
C PRO A 654 -11.58 18.90 11.13
N GLY A 655 -12.07 20.12 11.06
CA GLY A 655 -11.46 21.29 11.72
C GLY A 655 -10.38 22.01 10.92
N THR A 656 -10.03 21.56 9.69
CA THR A 656 -9.07 22.24 8.83
C THR A 656 -9.73 22.84 7.58
N LYS A 657 -9.14 23.89 7.02
CA LYS A 657 -9.44 24.44 5.70
C LYS A 657 -8.37 24.07 4.69
N LYS A 658 -7.10 24.03 5.13
CA LYS A 658 -6.00 23.54 4.31
C LYS A 658 -6.16 22.05 4.07
N TRP A 659 -5.65 21.60 2.97
CA TRP A 659 -5.65 20.21 2.56
C TRP A 659 -4.34 19.54 2.97
N TYR A 660 -4.43 18.47 3.70
CA TYR A 660 -3.26 17.70 4.17
C TYR A 660 -3.21 16.35 3.52
N GLY A 661 -2.03 16.03 2.96
CA GLY A 661 -1.80 14.76 2.29
C GLY A 661 -1.56 13.61 3.26
N THR A 662 -2.09 12.44 2.91
CA THR A 662 -1.90 11.18 3.66
C THR A 662 -1.41 10.04 2.79
N SER A 663 -1.50 10.19 1.48
CA SER A 663 -1.11 9.17 0.48
C SER A 663 -0.55 9.82 -0.77
N GLY A 664 0.09 9.02 -1.61
CA GLY A 664 0.77 9.47 -2.82
C GLY A 664 2.20 8.98 -2.84
N ASN A 665 3.14 9.75 -3.37
CA ASN A 665 4.55 9.42 -3.36
C ASN A 665 5.01 9.08 -1.92
N SER A 666 5.02 7.82 -1.55
CA SER A 666 5.47 7.39 -0.22
C SER A 666 6.96 7.13 -0.17
N PHE A 667 7.51 6.64 -1.28
CA PHE A 667 8.91 6.43 -1.56
C PHE A 667 9.15 6.70 -3.05
N VAL A 668 10.20 7.41 -3.40
CA VAL A 668 10.60 7.62 -4.80
C VAL A 668 12.06 7.29 -4.94
N ALA A 669 12.40 6.39 -5.86
CA ALA A 669 13.79 6.14 -6.21
C ALA A 669 13.96 6.08 -7.73
N VAL A 670 15.09 6.59 -8.23
CA VAL A 670 15.54 6.41 -9.61
C VAL A 670 16.89 5.75 -9.58
N VAL A 671 17.02 4.66 -10.35
CA VAL A 671 18.20 3.76 -10.35
C VAL A 671 18.79 3.72 -11.74
N GLU A 672 20.12 3.82 -11.84
CA GLU A 672 20.92 3.61 -13.05
C GLU A 672 21.78 2.35 -12.89
N PHE A 673 21.65 1.41 -13.82
CA PHE A 673 22.39 0.14 -13.84
C PHE A 673 23.63 0.25 -14.75
N GLY A 674 24.65 0.95 -14.26
CA GLY A 674 25.96 1.06 -14.94
C GLY A 674 26.98 0.02 -14.44
N ASP A 675 28.26 0.30 -14.61
CA ASP A 675 29.37 -0.52 -14.06
C ASP A 675 29.23 -0.68 -12.53
N LYS A 676 28.71 0.34 -11.89
CA LYS A 676 28.23 0.34 -10.51
C LYS A 676 26.82 0.91 -10.51
N VAL A 677 25.94 0.27 -9.74
CA VAL A 677 24.58 0.80 -9.57
C VAL A 677 24.65 2.16 -8.85
N ARG A 678 23.85 3.11 -9.32
CA ARG A 678 23.67 4.43 -8.72
C ARG A 678 22.19 4.70 -8.55
N ALA A 679 21.83 5.30 -7.44
CA ALA A 679 20.43 5.64 -7.22
C ALA A 679 20.27 6.94 -6.42
N ARG A 680 19.14 7.60 -6.61
CA ARG A 680 18.66 8.68 -5.74
C ARG A 680 17.28 8.35 -5.23
N ALA A 681 17.00 8.71 -3.98
CA ALA A 681 15.72 8.41 -3.34
C ALA A 681 15.24 9.56 -2.45
N VAL A 682 13.97 9.53 -2.11
CA VAL A 682 13.35 10.36 -1.07
C VAL A 682 12.17 9.62 -0.47
N THR A 683 12.02 9.71 0.85
CA THR A 683 10.87 9.18 1.60
C THR A 683 9.98 10.31 2.08
N ALA A 684 8.67 10.09 2.14
CA ALA A 684 7.73 11.08 2.66
C ALA A 684 8.00 11.33 4.16
N GLY A 685 8.49 12.50 4.49
CA GLY A 685 8.77 12.93 5.87
C GLY A 685 10.16 12.60 6.35
N GLY A 686 10.48 11.36 6.58
CA GLY A 686 11.73 10.81 7.10
C GLY A 686 11.54 9.42 7.66
N GLU A 687 12.61 8.70 7.94
CA GLU A 687 12.58 7.27 8.29
C GLU A 687 11.99 7.00 9.68
N SER A 688 12.22 7.86 10.67
CA SER A 688 11.81 7.61 12.05
C SER A 688 10.35 7.97 12.33
N GLY A 689 9.64 7.11 13.07
CA GLY A 689 8.31 7.38 13.66
C GLY A 689 8.36 8.19 14.96
N HIS A 690 9.54 8.47 15.50
CA HIS A 690 9.74 9.14 16.78
C HIS A 690 9.92 10.65 16.62
N THR A 691 9.05 11.45 17.21
CA THR A 691 9.10 12.93 17.14
C THR A 691 10.38 13.56 17.69
N GLY A 692 11.09 12.85 18.56
CA GLY A 692 12.37 13.28 19.10
C GLY A 692 13.57 13.00 18.20
N SER A 693 13.39 12.24 17.13
CA SER A 693 14.44 11.92 16.15
C SER A 693 14.63 13.08 15.17
N VAL A 694 15.88 13.34 14.78
CA VAL A 694 16.18 14.26 13.68
C VAL A 694 15.59 13.76 12.35
N HIS A 695 15.48 12.43 12.20
CA HIS A 695 14.92 11.75 11.01
C HIS A 695 13.38 11.60 11.04
N PHE A 696 12.70 12.36 11.89
CA PHE A 696 11.24 12.37 11.89
C PHE A 696 10.65 13.10 10.66
N ASN A 697 11.28 14.23 10.26
CA ASN A 697 10.80 15.08 9.17
C ASN A 697 11.94 15.73 8.33
N ASP A 698 13.16 15.21 8.40
CA ASP A 698 14.33 15.77 7.72
C ASP A 698 14.24 15.70 6.19
N GLU A 699 13.52 14.74 5.63
CA GLU A 699 13.26 14.64 4.19
C GLU A 699 12.00 15.41 3.73
N ALA A 700 11.17 15.92 4.62
CA ALA A 700 9.88 16.54 4.26
C ALA A 700 10.00 17.71 3.26
N LYS A 701 11.04 18.56 3.39
CA LYS A 701 11.29 19.64 2.44
C LYS A 701 11.77 19.12 1.08
N ARG A 702 12.66 18.13 1.07
CA ARG A 702 13.12 17.47 -0.17
C ARG A 702 11.96 16.82 -0.90
N TYR A 703 11.18 16.08 -0.15
CA TYR A 703 9.95 15.43 -0.64
C TYR A 703 9.02 16.43 -1.32
N SER A 704 8.67 17.53 -0.63
CA SER A 704 7.71 18.53 -1.14
C SER A 704 8.18 19.28 -2.38
N THR A 705 9.48 19.23 -2.68
CA THR A 705 10.11 19.92 -3.83
C THR A 705 10.65 18.95 -4.89
N GLY A 706 10.48 17.64 -4.73
CA GLY A 706 10.98 16.62 -5.66
C GLY A 706 12.51 16.51 -5.70
N GLN A 707 13.18 16.85 -4.60
CA GLN A 707 14.64 16.76 -4.50
C GLN A 707 15.05 15.42 -3.88
N LEU A 708 15.54 14.51 -4.70
CA LEU A 708 16.02 13.22 -4.23
C LEU A 708 17.47 13.34 -3.71
N ARG A 709 17.80 12.55 -2.67
CA ARG A 709 19.15 12.41 -2.14
C ARG A 709 19.88 11.24 -2.79
N GLU A 710 21.21 11.23 -2.73
CA GLU A 710 22.03 10.10 -3.13
C GLU A 710 21.76 8.89 -2.22
N VAL A 711 21.75 7.69 -2.79
CA VAL A 711 21.66 6.42 -2.04
C VAL A 711 23.07 5.88 -1.85
N TYR A 712 23.45 5.58 -0.63
CA TYR A 712 24.75 4.98 -0.29
C TYR A 712 24.65 3.45 -0.38
N PHE A 713 24.74 2.92 -1.59
CA PHE A 713 24.60 1.48 -1.83
C PHE A 713 25.87 0.69 -1.46
N TYR A 714 27.06 1.22 -1.76
CA TYR A 714 28.33 0.56 -1.46
C TYR A 714 28.85 1.01 -0.10
N ARG A 715 29.39 0.07 0.70
CA ARG A 715 29.91 0.38 2.04
C ARG A 715 30.94 1.52 2.02
N SER A 716 31.73 1.64 0.95
CA SER A 716 32.68 2.75 0.80
C SER A 716 32.02 4.13 0.67
N GLN A 717 30.74 4.20 0.28
CA GLN A 717 30.01 5.48 0.21
C GLN A 717 29.50 5.93 1.58
N LEU A 718 29.48 5.04 2.58
CA LEU A 718 29.12 5.38 3.96
C LEU A 718 30.27 6.08 4.71
N GLU A 719 31.48 6.07 4.15
CA GLU A 719 32.62 6.77 4.72
C GLU A 719 32.36 8.30 4.71
N GLY A 720 32.29 8.89 5.89
CA GLY A 720 31.90 10.30 6.07
C GLY A 720 30.39 10.57 6.09
N HIS A 721 29.55 9.54 5.90
CA HIS A 721 28.08 9.59 5.88
C HIS A 721 27.46 8.63 6.91
N THR A 722 28.20 8.21 7.91
CA THR A 722 27.73 7.34 8.99
C THR A 722 27.41 8.19 10.21
N GLU A 723 26.13 8.20 10.61
CA GLU A 723 25.71 8.77 11.89
C GLU A 723 26.09 7.84 13.06
N ARG A 724 25.79 6.53 12.92
CA ARG A 724 25.97 5.54 13.96
C ARG A 724 26.26 4.16 13.38
N GLU A 725 27.23 3.44 13.96
CA GLU A 725 27.46 2.01 13.69
C GLU A 725 27.35 1.22 15.00
N TYR A 726 26.57 0.16 15.01
CA TYR A 726 26.28 -0.61 16.23
C TYR A 726 25.82 -2.04 15.93
N HIS A 727 25.73 -2.85 16.98
CA HIS A 727 25.08 -4.17 16.95
C HIS A 727 23.71 -4.10 17.65
N PRO A 728 22.71 -4.89 17.23
CA PRO A 728 21.42 -4.95 17.91
C PRO A 728 21.57 -5.06 19.45
N GLY A 729 20.84 -4.24 20.18
CA GLY A 729 20.84 -4.24 21.67
C GLY A 729 22.05 -3.57 22.34
N ARG A 730 22.90 -2.85 21.61
CA ARG A 730 24.07 -2.12 22.14
C ARG A 730 23.99 -0.63 21.86
#